data_8ed6d57b09fe6d0e87d3ffbca448d8f6
#
_entry.id   8ed6d57b09fe6d0e87d3ffbca448d8f6
#
_cell.length_a   1.000
_cell.length_b   1.000
_cell.length_c   1.000
_cell.angle_alpha   90.00
_cell.angle_beta   90.00
_cell.angle_gamma   90.00
#
_symmetry.space_group_name_H-M   'P 1'
#
loop_
_entity.id
_entity.type
_entity.pdbx_description
1 polymer ?
#
loop_
_entity_poly.entity_id
_entity_poly.type
_entity_poly.pdbx_seq_one_letter_code
_entity_poly.pdbx_strand_id
1 'polypeptide(L)'
;MAITTEHEKAALAEIRGFDRFNRKDLPEILENHAAWSDSAGETGIQADLSGKNLAGADLVDARLPNALLHKTILKGADLTLADLRGATLVQANLAEATLLGTQLQQASLQASDLQGATGLLSPQLAGTNMFGALLPESISPLQGLKLVREIAKKAGWLMGLILLLDGLVWLRIFTTPDPQLVKNASALPFSGLENNLPYIPFYLFGPVVILSVYLSFQLYMQRLWDGIAQLPAIFPDGRRLDASLPWFARWSAQLHFKWIRCSLSPLAFLEAAIAIVLLYWVAPATALLFWARYLTLEDSRGTTLHILLVAGAVAAAMNFPRLAGKAFGPDPLRLNAEQRASARRTIIVLQAVPPSVGLLLFLLSIGTFLGVPHDYRPTGQSPSAGIRAWAPDILWTFGYNPFAQLTEADVSTKPPDWTGKEDEIADVKGANLNGLKLRYIQAYGAFLVKAHLLRTDLRNAYLSEADLREANLRQVNLRFAVLDRAKLARATLPEADLGNSNLDRADLRDANLSFAILSEATLPDATLDGANLYKSDLHGALLQRASLKKADLREANLEMSNLTMANLGESYLISTNLSNATLKNVDLSKAILTDANLRKSDLSGALLQGAVLRGTDLSGANLHGDDLRGAEGLTATQICSAANLRETQLDEILKQDVENLCGNIR
;
A
#
# COMPACT_ATOMS: atom_id res chain seq x y z
N MET A 1 -25.47 -82.91 -37.37
CA MET A 1 -25.51 -82.75 -35.91
C MET A 1 -24.60 -81.63 -35.58
N ALA A 2 -25.12 -80.48 -35.29
CA ALA A 2 -24.35 -79.24 -35.06
C ALA A 2 -23.87 -79.23 -33.61
N ILE A 3 -22.53 -79.09 -33.44
CA ILE A 3 -21.88 -78.81 -32.15
C ILE A 3 -22.04 -77.32 -31.96
N THR A 4 -23.08 -76.91 -31.26
CA THR A 4 -23.16 -75.52 -30.75
C THR A 4 -22.11 -75.38 -29.65
N THR A 5 -21.14 -74.47 -29.86
CA THR A 5 -20.07 -74.26 -28.94
C THR A 5 -20.59 -73.68 -27.60
N GLU A 6 -19.99 -74.07 -26.50
CA GLU A 6 -20.35 -73.57 -25.15
C GLU A 6 -20.47 -72.03 -25.06
N HIS A 7 -19.75 -71.31 -25.89
CA HIS A 7 -19.85 -69.87 -26.04
C HIS A 7 -21.25 -69.41 -26.56
N GLU A 8 -21.83 -70.12 -27.56
CA GLU A 8 -23.18 -69.81 -28.06
C GLU A 8 -24.28 -70.15 -27.04
N LYS A 9 -24.06 -71.20 -26.24
CA LYS A 9 -25.00 -71.54 -25.13
C LYS A 9 -24.91 -70.52 -23.98
N ALA A 10 -23.68 -69.98 -23.67
CA ALA A 10 -23.53 -68.93 -22.69
C ALA A 10 -24.13 -67.60 -23.17
N ALA A 11 -23.93 -67.22 -24.43
CA ALA A 11 -24.54 -66.04 -25.03
C ALA A 11 -26.10 -66.16 -25.11
N LEU A 12 -26.64 -67.38 -25.41
CA LEU A 12 -28.06 -67.62 -25.40
C LEU A 12 -28.68 -67.66 -23.96
N ALA A 13 -27.89 -68.07 -22.97
CA ALA A 13 -28.31 -68.04 -21.55
C ALA A 13 -28.29 -66.57 -21.01
N GLU A 14 -27.31 -65.77 -21.42
CA GLU A 14 -27.25 -64.32 -21.10
C GLU A 14 -28.48 -63.60 -21.71
N ILE A 15 -28.84 -63.90 -22.95
CA ILE A 15 -30.06 -63.35 -23.63
C ILE A 15 -31.35 -63.76 -22.96
N ARG A 16 -31.45 -64.92 -22.29
CA ARG A 16 -32.61 -65.38 -21.55
C ARG A 16 -32.82 -64.77 -20.18
N GLY A 17 -31.74 -64.10 -19.64
CA GLY A 17 -31.77 -63.39 -18.36
C GLY A 17 -32.31 -61.97 -18.44
N PHE A 18 -32.53 -61.43 -19.63
CA PHE A 18 -33.13 -60.10 -19.78
C PHE A 18 -34.63 -60.20 -19.58
N ASP A 19 -35.15 -59.63 -18.49
CA ASP A 19 -36.58 -59.51 -18.19
C ASP A 19 -37.31 -58.91 -19.39
N ARG A 20 -38.50 -59.48 -19.78
CA ARG A 20 -39.29 -58.91 -20.85
C ARG A 20 -39.91 -57.59 -20.38
N PHE A 21 -39.11 -56.52 -20.45
CA PHE A 21 -39.56 -55.18 -20.13
C PHE A 21 -40.71 -54.78 -21.05
N ASN A 22 -41.86 -54.44 -20.46
CA ASN A 22 -43.00 -53.97 -21.22
C ASN A 22 -42.79 -52.49 -21.55
N ARG A 23 -42.54 -52.16 -22.83
CA ARG A 23 -42.32 -50.77 -23.27
C ARG A 23 -43.50 -49.84 -22.98
N LYS A 24 -44.67 -50.36 -22.66
CA LYS A 24 -45.87 -49.60 -22.26
C LYS A 24 -45.70 -48.94 -20.90
N ASP A 25 -44.79 -49.43 -20.05
CA ASP A 25 -44.51 -48.88 -18.70
C ASP A 25 -43.48 -47.79 -18.73
N LEU A 26 -42.80 -47.56 -19.88
CA LEU A 26 -41.73 -46.54 -20.02
C LEU A 26 -42.20 -45.09 -19.76
N PRO A 27 -43.37 -44.64 -20.28
CA PRO A 27 -43.84 -43.28 -19.98
C PRO A 27 -44.07 -43.01 -18.49
N GLU A 28 -44.63 -43.98 -17.76
CA GLU A 28 -44.86 -43.90 -16.30
C GLU A 28 -43.54 -43.84 -15.53
N ILE A 29 -42.53 -44.62 -15.93
CA ILE A 29 -41.19 -44.57 -15.33
C ILE A 29 -40.52 -43.20 -15.56
N LEU A 30 -40.65 -42.63 -16.76
CA LEU A 30 -40.11 -41.34 -17.09
C LEU A 30 -40.78 -40.20 -16.29
N GLU A 31 -42.13 -40.26 -16.14
CA GLU A 31 -42.87 -39.27 -15.37
C GLU A 31 -42.54 -39.34 -13.87
N ASN A 32 -42.48 -40.53 -13.29
CA ASN A 32 -42.06 -40.76 -11.91
C ASN A 32 -40.63 -40.29 -11.66
N HIS A 33 -39.72 -40.51 -12.60
CA HIS A 33 -38.36 -40.07 -12.50
C HIS A 33 -38.22 -38.55 -12.65
N ALA A 34 -39.00 -37.92 -13.51
CA ALA A 34 -39.05 -36.48 -13.63
C ALA A 34 -39.47 -35.83 -12.30
N ALA A 35 -40.54 -36.38 -11.65
CA ALA A 35 -40.97 -35.95 -10.31
C ALA A 35 -39.85 -36.14 -9.27
N TRP A 36 -39.13 -37.26 -9.30
CA TRP A 36 -37.98 -37.52 -8.42
C TRP A 36 -36.85 -36.52 -8.64
N SER A 37 -36.52 -36.24 -9.88
CA SER A 37 -35.45 -35.30 -10.23
C SER A 37 -35.80 -33.85 -9.85
N ASP A 38 -37.04 -33.43 -10.10
CA ASP A 38 -37.52 -32.07 -9.83
C ASP A 38 -37.63 -31.78 -8.32
N SER A 39 -37.96 -32.82 -7.52
CA SER A 39 -38.06 -32.77 -6.06
C SER A 39 -36.73 -33.03 -5.33
N ALA A 40 -35.63 -33.24 -6.06
CA ALA A 40 -34.34 -33.66 -5.49
C ALA A 40 -34.41 -34.96 -4.66
N GLY A 41 -35.34 -35.87 -5.01
CA GLY A 41 -35.52 -37.18 -4.39
C GLY A 41 -36.59 -37.24 -3.30
N GLU A 42 -37.33 -36.15 -3.04
CA GLU A 42 -38.38 -36.10 -2.02
C GLU A 42 -39.68 -36.77 -2.51
N THR A 43 -39.97 -36.69 -3.81
CA THR A 43 -41.19 -37.32 -4.43
C THR A 43 -40.78 -38.04 -5.70
N GLY A 44 -41.60 -39.02 -6.12
CA GLY A 44 -41.31 -39.84 -7.28
C GLY A 44 -40.33 -40.99 -7.00
N ILE A 45 -39.88 -41.68 -8.04
CA ILE A 45 -38.95 -42.83 -7.95
C ILE A 45 -37.82 -42.64 -8.97
N GLN A 46 -36.59 -42.86 -8.53
CA GLN A 46 -35.43 -42.87 -9.43
C GLN A 46 -35.57 -43.99 -10.46
N ALA A 47 -35.45 -43.67 -11.76
CA ALA A 47 -35.57 -44.67 -12.82
C ALA A 47 -34.43 -45.70 -12.72
N ASP A 48 -34.80 -46.96 -12.59
CA ASP A 48 -33.90 -48.10 -12.75
C ASP A 48 -34.30 -48.88 -14.02
N LEU A 49 -33.56 -48.63 -15.07
CA LEU A 49 -33.68 -49.26 -16.37
C LEU A 49 -32.57 -50.29 -16.61
N SER A 50 -31.86 -50.69 -15.55
CA SER A 50 -30.73 -51.60 -15.63
C SER A 50 -31.14 -52.94 -16.23
N GLY A 51 -30.36 -53.43 -17.20
CA GLY A 51 -30.61 -54.68 -17.90
C GLY A 51 -31.84 -54.68 -18.81
N LYS A 52 -32.54 -53.56 -18.99
CA LYS A 52 -33.75 -53.51 -19.85
C LYS A 52 -33.37 -53.36 -21.34
N ASN A 53 -34.22 -53.89 -22.21
CA ASN A 53 -34.04 -53.79 -23.66
C ASN A 53 -34.89 -52.61 -24.21
N LEU A 54 -34.20 -51.52 -24.49
CA LEU A 54 -34.73 -50.29 -25.07
C LEU A 54 -34.18 -50.04 -26.50
N ALA A 55 -33.76 -51.10 -27.22
CA ALA A 55 -33.28 -50.97 -28.59
C ALA A 55 -34.32 -50.33 -29.52
N GLY A 56 -33.92 -49.24 -30.21
CA GLY A 56 -34.79 -48.45 -31.08
C GLY A 56 -35.93 -47.74 -30.33
N ALA A 57 -35.81 -47.53 -29.03
CA ALA A 57 -36.80 -46.75 -28.27
C ALA A 57 -36.71 -45.27 -28.62
N ASP A 58 -37.86 -44.59 -28.63
CA ASP A 58 -37.96 -43.15 -28.70
C ASP A 58 -37.82 -42.58 -27.28
N LEU A 59 -36.71 -41.89 -27.05
CA LEU A 59 -36.34 -41.24 -25.79
C LEU A 59 -35.99 -39.77 -26.03
N VAL A 60 -36.55 -39.16 -27.07
CA VAL A 60 -36.36 -37.74 -27.40
C VAL A 60 -36.82 -36.88 -26.21
N ASP A 61 -35.96 -35.93 -25.80
CA ASP A 61 -36.19 -35.03 -24.65
C ASP A 61 -36.47 -35.73 -23.31
N ALA A 62 -36.12 -37.02 -23.20
CA ALA A 62 -36.35 -37.82 -21.97
C ALA A 62 -35.51 -37.24 -20.81
N ARG A 63 -36.13 -37.01 -19.65
CA ARG A 63 -35.48 -36.51 -18.44
C ARG A 63 -35.03 -37.65 -17.55
N LEU A 64 -33.77 -38.04 -17.64
CA LEU A 64 -33.19 -39.19 -16.93
C LEU A 64 -31.88 -38.81 -16.18
N PRO A 65 -31.79 -37.63 -15.51
CA PRO A 65 -30.56 -37.29 -14.77
C PRO A 65 -30.37 -38.24 -13.59
N ASN A 66 -29.14 -38.74 -13.43
CA ASN A 66 -28.77 -39.73 -12.42
C ASN A 66 -29.53 -41.09 -12.51
N ALA A 67 -30.23 -41.42 -13.59
CA ALA A 67 -30.89 -42.69 -13.76
C ALA A 67 -29.90 -43.88 -13.78
N LEU A 68 -30.38 -45.05 -13.38
CA LEU A 68 -29.64 -46.30 -13.41
C LEU A 68 -29.91 -47.04 -14.74
N LEU A 69 -28.88 -47.16 -15.56
CA LEU A 69 -28.93 -47.73 -16.92
C LEU A 69 -27.80 -48.78 -17.10
N HIS A 70 -27.44 -49.50 -16.02
CA HIS A 70 -26.40 -50.51 -16.07
C HIS A 70 -26.80 -51.66 -16.99
N LYS A 71 -25.94 -52.02 -17.94
CA LYS A 71 -26.21 -53.09 -18.94
C LYS A 71 -27.48 -52.88 -19.78
N THR A 72 -28.00 -51.69 -19.90
CA THR A 72 -29.19 -51.39 -20.69
C THR A 72 -28.86 -51.48 -22.18
N ILE A 73 -29.75 -52.07 -23.00
CA ILE A 73 -29.62 -52.15 -24.44
C ILE A 73 -30.37 -50.97 -25.06
N LEU A 74 -29.62 -49.97 -25.55
CA LEU A 74 -30.10 -48.75 -26.20
C LEU A 74 -29.67 -48.69 -27.68
N LYS A 75 -29.38 -49.86 -28.27
CA LYS A 75 -28.93 -49.95 -29.66
C LYS A 75 -29.97 -49.31 -30.61
N GLY A 76 -29.52 -48.31 -31.41
CA GLY A 76 -30.38 -47.59 -32.33
C GLY A 76 -31.48 -46.75 -31.70
N ALA A 77 -31.49 -46.54 -30.40
CA ALA A 77 -32.46 -45.67 -29.71
C ALA A 77 -32.24 -44.18 -30.08
N ASP A 78 -33.32 -43.40 -30.13
CA ASP A 78 -33.25 -41.95 -30.31
C ASP A 78 -33.27 -41.27 -28.95
N LEU A 79 -32.11 -40.72 -28.58
CA LEU A 79 -31.84 -39.97 -27.34
C LEU A 79 -31.67 -38.48 -27.61
N THR A 80 -32.17 -37.97 -28.77
CA THR A 80 -32.06 -36.57 -29.11
C THR A 80 -32.58 -35.68 -27.99
N LEU A 81 -31.76 -34.70 -27.55
CA LEU A 81 -32.03 -33.76 -26.45
C LEU A 81 -32.24 -34.39 -25.06
N ALA A 82 -32.11 -35.72 -24.91
CA ALA A 82 -32.30 -36.38 -23.62
C ALA A 82 -31.28 -35.89 -22.56
N ASP A 83 -31.77 -35.76 -21.30
CA ASP A 83 -30.94 -35.40 -20.16
C ASP A 83 -30.50 -36.67 -19.39
N LEU A 84 -29.30 -37.12 -19.62
CA LEU A 84 -28.64 -38.25 -18.98
C LEU A 84 -27.49 -37.84 -18.05
N ARG A 85 -27.52 -36.59 -17.57
CA ARG A 85 -26.45 -36.09 -16.68
C ARG A 85 -26.32 -36.90 -15.41
N GLY A 86 -25.09 -37.32 -15.09
CA GLY A 86 -24.80 -38.14 -13.92
C GLY A 86 -25.37 -39.56 -13.98
N ALA A 87 -26.06 -39.98 -15.06
CA ALA A 87 -26.63 -41.32 -15.21
C ALA A 87 -25.54 -42.42 -15.21
N THR A 88 -25.90 -43.63 -14.76
CA THR A 88 -25.02 -44.79 -14.70
C THR A 88 -25.26 -45.70 -15.90
N LEU A 89 -24.45 -45.54 -16.95
CA LEU A 89 -24.54 -46.30 -18.22
C LEU A 89 -23.43 -47.38 -18.32
N VAL A 90 -23.01 -47.94 -17.17
CA VAL A 90 -21.94 -48.93 -17.13
C VAL A 90 -22.35 -50.17 -17.94
N GLN A 91 -21.49 -50.57 -18.87
CA GLN A 91 -21.72 -51.68 -19.79
C GLN A 91 -23.03 -51.58 -20.64
N ALA A 92 -23.55 -50.34 -20.81
CA ALA A 92 -24.69 -50.11 -21.67
C ALA A 92 -24.31 -50.19 -23.16
N ASN A 93 -25.23 -50.70 -23.98
CA ASN A 93 -25.07 -50.77 -25.43
C ASN A 93 -25.81 -49.59 -26.09
N LEU A 94 -25.09 -48.57 -26.53
CA LEU A 94 -25.57 -47.39 -27.26
C LEU A 94 -25.15 -47.41 -28.73
N ALA A 95 -24.78 -48.61 -29.26
CA ALA A 95 -24.34 -48.69 -30.65
C ALA A 95 -25.45 -48.20 -31.59
N GLU A 96 -25.08 -47.43 -32.61
CA GLU A 96 -26.00 -46.86 -33.61
C GLU A 96 -27.06 -45.89 -33.02
N ALA A 97 -27.01 -45.51 -31.74
CA ALA A 97 -27.97 -44.59 -31.13
C ALA A 97 -27.79 -43.16 -31.64
N THR A 98 -28.90 -42.40 -31.68
CA THR A 98 -28.86 -40.94 -31.99
C THR A 98 -28.69 -40.15 -30.71
N LEU A 99 -27.59 -39.39 -30.61
CA LEU A 99 -27.19 -38.64 -29.40
C LEU A 99 -27.14 -37.13 -29.66
N LEU A 100 -27.92 -36.62 -30.60
CA LEU A 100 -27.90 -35.20 -30.94
C LEU A 100 -28.42 -34.35 -29.79
N GLY A 101 -27.56 -33.47 -29.24
CA GLY A 101 -27.91 -32.62 -28.10
C GLY A 101 -28.15 -33.36 -26.77
N THR A 102 -27.91 -34.67 -26.70
CA THR A 102 -28.00 -35.46 -25.46
C THR A 102 -27.05 -34.92 -24.39
N GLN A 103 -27.48 -34.74 -23.16
CA GLN A 103 -26.67 -34.26 -22.05
C GLN A 103 -26.12 -35.47 -21.26
N LEU A 104 -24.83 -35.75 -21.40
CA LEU A 104 -24.14 -36.87 -20.76
C LEU A 104 -23.13 -36.42 -19.67
N GLN A 105 -23.09 -35.14 -19.36
CA GLN A 105 -22.09 -34.62 -18.43
C GLN A 105 -22.11 -35.37 -17.09
N GLN A 106 -20.92 -35.75 -16.62
CA GLN A 106 -20.70 -36.50 -15.38
C GLN A 106 -21.33 -37.91 -15.34
N ALA A 107 -21.86 -38.41 -16.44
CA ALA A 107 -22.34 -39.78 -16.52
C ALA A 107 -21.20 -40.81 -16.43
N SER A 108 -21.53 -42.04 -16.02
CA SER A 108 -20.63 -43.18 -16.11
C SER A 108 -20.87 -44.00 -17.37
N LEU A 109 -19.97 -43.94 -18.31
CA LEU A 109 -19.98 -44.69 -19.57
C LEU A 109 -18.94 -45.84 -19.53
N GLN A 110 -18.59 -46.32 -18.33
CA GLN A 110 -17.58 -47.35 -18.17
C GLN A 110 -17.97 -48.62 -18.95
N ALA A 111 -17.05 -49.07 -19.80
CA ALA A 111 -17.21 -50.25 -20.64
C ALA A 111 -18.50 -50.26 -21.51
N SER A 112 -19.07 -49.08 -21.82
CA SER A 112 -20.21 -48.93 -22.72
C SER A 112 -19.76 -48.97 -24.18
N ASP A 113 -20.68 -49.39 -25.08
CA ASP A 113 -20.48 -49.41 -26.51
C ASP A 113 -21.27 -48.27 -27.17
N LEU A 114 -20.57 -47.32 -27.80
CA LEU A 114 -21.13 -46.19 -28.55
C LEU A 114 -20.72 -46.24 -30.03
N GLN A 115 -20.29 -47.41 -30.54
CA GLN A 115 -19.86 -47.53 -31.92
C GLN A 115 -21.01 -47.23 -32.88
N GLY A 116 -20.75 -46.43 -33.89
CA GLY A 116 -21.76 -46.00 -34.86
C GLY A 116 -22.80 -45.01 -34.30
N ALA A 117 -22.72 -44.59 -33.04
CA ALA A 117 -23.61 -43.54 -32.52
C ALA A 117 -23.40 -42.21 -33.25
N THR A 118 -24.52 -41.51 -33.52
CA THR A 118 -24.52 -40.27 -34.30
C THR A 118 -24.90 -39.08 -33.43
N GLY A 119 -24.47 -37.87 -33.84
CA GLY A 119 -24.81 -36.61 -33.13
C GLY A 119 -24.07 -36.37 -31.82
N LEU A 120 -23.16 -37.27 -31.42
CA LEU A 120 -22.33 -37.08 -30.22
C LEU A 120 -21.22 -36.06 -30.45
N LEU A 121 -21.06 -35.11 -29.53
CA LEU A 121 -20.02 -34.07 -29.54
C LEU A 121 -19.16 -34.13 -28.27
N SER A 122 -17.89 -33.78 -28.37
CA SER A 122 -16.94 -33.79 -27.23
C SER A 122 -17.45 -33.05 -25.96
N PRO A 123 -18.12 -31.89 -26.02
CA PRO A 123 -18.62 -31.20 -24.83
C PRO A 123 -19.71 -31.98 -24.07
N GLN A 124 -20.45 -32.86 -24.75
CA GLN A 124 -21.46 -33.73 -24.11
C GLN A 124 -20.81 -34.73 -23.15
N LEU A 125 -19.55 -35.08 -23.37
CA LEU A 125 -18.76 -36.03 -22.56
C LEU A 125 -18.03 -35.34 -21.39
N ALA A 126 -18.33 -34.11 -21.09
CA ALA A 126 -17.69 -33.38 -20.00
C ALA A 126 -17.84 -34.07 -18.65
N GLY A 127 -16.73 -34.33 -17.95
CA GLY A 127 -16.70 -34.95 -16.63
C GLY A 127 -17.14 -36.42 -16.59
N THR A 128 -17.36 -37.10 -17.74
CA THR A 128 -17.75 -38.52 -17.80
C THR A 128 -16.62 -39.45 -17.37
N ASN A 129 -17.00 -40.63 -16.87
CA ASN A 129 -16.10 -41.78 -16.73
C ASN A 129 -16.26 -42.68 -17.96
N MET A 130 -15.27 -42.73 -18.84
CA MET A 130 -15.29 -43.51 -20.09
C MET A 130 -14.32 -44.71 -20.07
N PHE A 131 -13.87 -45.16 -18.90
CA PHE A 131 -12.92 -46.27 -18.82
C PHE A 131 -13.46 -47.52 -19.59
N GLY A 132 -12.70 -47.94 -20.59
CA GLY A 132 -13.07 -49.08 -21.43
C GLY A 132 -14.24 -48.84 -22.39
N ALA A 133 -14.74 -47.62 -22.55
CA ALA A 133 -15.82 -47.30 -23.49
C ALA A 133 -15.32 -47.35 -24.93
N LEU A 134 -16.16 -47.89 -25.84
CA LEU A 134 -15.94 -47.89 -27.29
C LEU A 134 -16.63 -46.67 -27.91
N LEU A 135 -15.87 -45.74 -28.43
CA LEU A 135 -16.35 -44.46 -28.99
C LEU A 135 -16.56 -44.57 -30.52
N PRO A 136 -17.47 -43.76 -31.12
CA PRO A 136 -17.55 -43.63 -32.56
C PRO A 136 -16.29 -42.96 -33.13
N GLU A 137 -15.93 -43.28 -34.37
CA GLU A 137 -14.71 -42.77 -35.05
C GLU A 137 -14.68 -41.23 -35.14
N SER A 138 -15.85 -40.58 -35.14
CA SER A 138 -16.00 -39.13 -35.22
C SER A 138 -15.47 -38.38 -33.99
N ILE A 139 -15.25 -39.10 -32.87
CA ILE A 139 -14.86 -38.46 -31.59
C ILE A 139 -13.43 -38.81 -31.21
N SER A 140 -12.60 -37.78 -31.04
CA SER A 140 -11.27 -37.92 -30.49
C SER A 140 -11.11 -37.05 -29.24
N PRO A 141 -11.39 -37.61 -28.03
CA PRO A 141 -11.20 -36.86 -26.77
C PRO A 141 -9.78 -36.36 -26.54
N LEU A 142 -8.81 -37.01 -27.20
CA LEU A 142 -7.40 -36.66 -27.12
C LEU A 142 -7.05 -35.32 -27.81
N GLN A 143 -7.84 -34.85 -28.80
CA GLN A 143 -7.61 -33.56 -29.45
C GLN A 143 -7.86 -32.40 -28.47
N GLY A 144 -8.97 -32.44 -27.71
CA GLY A 144 -9.25 -31.48 -26.67
C GLY A 144 -8.17 -31.41 -25.60
N LEU A 145 -7.64 -32.58 -25.19
CA LEU A 145 -6.55 -32.65 -24.22
C LEU A 145 -5.25 -32.00 -24.73
N LYS A 146 -4.93 -32.15 -26.03
CA LYS A 146 -3.76 -31.48 -26.64
C LYS A 146 -3.90 -29.97 -26.55
N LEU A 147 -5.04 -29.41 -26.91
CA LEU A 147 -5.33 -27.97 -26.85
C LEU A 147 -5.22 -27.45 -25.40
N VAL A 148 -5.82 -28.15 -24.45
CA VAL A 148 -5.74 -27.80 -23.02
C VAL A 148 -4.28 -27.80 -22.52
N ARG A 149 -3.46 -28.78 -22.94
CA ARG A 149 -2.05 -28.83 -22.59
C ARG A 149 -1.26 -27.64 -23.16
N GLU A 150 -1.54 -27.20 -24.36
CA GLU A 150 -0.89 -26.01 -24.95
C GLU A 150 -1.25 -24.75 -24.20
N ILE A 151 -2.54 -24.54 -23.88
CA ILE A 151 -3.00 -23.41 -23.06
C ILE A 151 -2.33 -23.47 -21.68
N ALA A 152 -2.27 -24.63 -21.07
CA ALA A 152 -1.66 -24.84 -19.76
C ALA A 152 -0.14 -24.53 -19.75
N LYS A 153 0.58 -24.87 -20.82
CA LYS A 153 1.99 -24.49 -20.97
C LYS A 153 2.15 -22.97 -21.01
N LYS A 154 1.35 -22.26 -21.79
CA LYS A 154 1.38 -20.79 -21.87
C LYS A 154 1.01 -20.15 -20.53
N ALA A 155 -0.03 -20.64 -19.87
CA ALA A 155 -0.43 -20.18 -18.53
C ALA A 155 0.69 -20.42 -17.50
N GLY A 156 1.34 -21.60 -17.52
CA GLY A 156 2.47 -21.92 -16.64
C GLY A 156 3.68 -21.00 -16.85
N TRP A 157 3.99 -20.67 -18.10
CA TRP A 157 5.06 -19.71 -18.41
C TRP A 157 4.73 -18.31 -17.87
N LEU A 158 3.50 -17.81 -18.09
CA LEU A 158 3.05 -16.52 -17.56
C LEU A 158 3.05 -16.50 -16.03
N MET A 159 2.63 -17.60 -15.38
CA MET A 159 2.70 -17.73 -13.93
C MET A 159 4.14 -17.63 -13.43
N GLY A 160 5.07 -18.35 -14.07
CA GLY A 160 6.49 -18.27 -13.74
C GLY A 160 7.04 -16.84 -13.90
N LEU A 161 6.65 -16.14 -14.97
CA LEU A 161 7.01 -14.75 -15.21
C LEU A 161 6.47 -13.82 -14.11
N ILE A 162 5.20 -13.97 -13.72
CA ILE A 162 4.58 -13.17 -12.64
C ILE A 162 5.35 -13.39 -11.34
N LEU A 163 5.56 -14.65 -10.94
CA LEU A 163 6.26 -14.97 -9.69
C LEU A 163 7.70 -14.45 -9.68
N LEU A 164 8.38 -14.49 -10.82
CA LEU A 164 9.70 -13.89 -10.97
C LEU A 164 9.65 -12.35 -10.80
N LEU A 165 8.73 -11.70 -11.49
CA LEU A 165 8.56 -10.24 -11.40
C LEU A 165 8.18 -9.81 -9.98
N ASP A 166 7.22 -10.51 -9.35
CA ASP A 166 6.83 -10.24 -7.97
C ASP A 166 8.00 -10.42 -7.01
N GLY A 167 8.77 -11.51 -7.15
CA GLY A 167 9.96 -11.77 -6.34
C GLY A 167 11.03 -10.69 -6.48
N LEU A 168 11.31 -10.24 -7.71
CA LEU A 168 12.26 -9.16 -7.98
C LEU A 168 11.77 -7.83 -7.39
N VAL A 169 10.46 -7.54 -7.52
CA VAL A 169 9.84 -6.35 -6.94
C VAL A 169 9.89 -6.39 -5.42
N TRP A 170 9.54 -7.52 -4.80
CA TRP A 170 9.62 -7.68 -3.34
C TRP A 170 11.05 -7.48 -2.86
N LEU A 171 12.02 -8.14 -3.51
CA LEU A 171 13.43 -7.93 -3.19
C LEU A 171 13.78 -6.45 -3.27
N ARG A 172 13.37 -5.76 -4.34
CA ARG A 172 13.63 -4.33 -4.53
C ARG A 172 12.96 -3.47 -3.46
N ILE A 173 11.70 -3.73 -3.12
CA ILE A 173 10.97 -2.98 -2.08
C ILE A 173 11.65 -3.15 -0.71
N PHE A 174 12.02 -4.37 -0.33
CA PHE A 174 12.61 -4.65 0.98
C PHE A 174 14.08 -4.23 1.10
N THR A 175 14.82 -4.20 -0.01
CA THR A 175 16.23 -3.78 0.00
C THR A 175 16.44 -2.29 -0.24
N THR A 176 15.40 -1.55 -0.64
CA THR A 176 15.51 -0.09 -0.85
C THR A 176 15.41 0.63 0.49
N PRO A 177 16.48 1.25 1.00
CA PRO A 177 16.41 2.06 2.20
C PRO A 177 15.69 3.38 1.94
N ASP A 178 15.06 3.95 2.96
CA ASP A 178 14.32 5.21 2.88
C ASP A 178 15.13 6.39 2.33
N PRO A 179 16.42 6.57 2.70
CA PRO A 179 17.22 7.65 2.15
C PRO A 179 17.31 7.62 0.62
N GLN A 180 17.40 6.45 0.02
CA GLN A 180 17.44 6.30 -1.44
C GLN A 180 16.09 6.58 -2.09
N LEU A 181 14.99 6.18 -1.45
CA LEU A 181 13.64 6.47 -1.90
C LEU A 181 13.38 7.97 -1.89
N VAL A 182 13.72 8.65 -0.79
CA VAL A 182 13.53 10.09 -0.62
C VAL A 182 14.42 10.90 -1.59
N LYS A 183 15.65 10.49 -1.81
CA LYS A 183 16.54 11.14 -2.80
C LYS A 183 16.08 11.02 -4.24
N ASN A 184 15.05 10.20 -4.53
CA ASN A 184 14.71 9.81 -5.90
C ASN A 184 15.93 9.23 -6.64
N ALA A 185 16.84 8.59 -5.89
CA ALA A 185 18.08 8.07 -6.42
C ALA A 185 17.83 6.84 -7.30
N SER A 186 18.52 6.80 -8.40
CA SER A 186 18.47 5.74 -9.38
C SER A 186 19.40 4.60 -8.98
N ALA A 187 18.87 3.42 -8.73
CA ALA A 187 19.64 2.20 -8.82
C ALA A 187 18.73 1.01 -9.08
N LEU A 188 18.91 0.33 -10.19
CA LEU A 188 18.40 -1.02 -10.37
C LEU A 188 19.29 -1.99 -9.56
N PRO A 189 18.75 -3.08 -8.98
CA PRO A 189 19.53 -4.03 -8.18
C PRO A 189 20.56 -4.82 -9.01
N PHE A 190 20.62 -4.61 -10.31
CA PHE A 190 21.58 -5.24 -11.21
C PHE A 190 22.72 -4.27 -11.49
N SER A 191 23.80 -4.43 -10.73
CA SER A 191 25.07 -3.75 -10.98
C SER A 191 25.59 -4.16 -12.37
N GLY A 192 25.48 -3.29 -13.34
CA GLY A 192 25.96 -3.52 -14.71
C GLY A 192 25.15 -2.80 -15.79
N LEU A 193 23.95 -2.33 -15.49
CA LEU A 193 23.17 -1.45 -16.36
C LEU A 193 23.13 -0.06 -15.69
N GLU A 194 24.05 0.79 -16.05
CA GLU A 194 24.15 2.20 -15.61
C GLU A 194 23.00 3.08 -16.14
N ASN A 195 21.82 2.54 -16.33
CA ASN A 195 20.65 3.32 -16.72
C ASN A 195 19.81 3.64 -15.49
N ASN A 196 20.01 4.83 -15.05
CA ASN A 196 19.38 5.57 -13.97
C ASN A 196 17.85 5.71 -14.17
N LEU A 197 17.05 4.66 -13.96
CA LEU A 197 15.61 4.80 -13.80
C LEU A 197 15.32 5.36 -12.41
N PRO A 198 14.77 6.57 -12.31
CA PRO A 198 14.43 7.16 -11.01
C PRO A 198 13.39 6.28 -10.29
N TYR A 199 13.47 6.19 -8.96
CA TYR A 199 12.59 5.35 -8.14
C TYR A 199 11.10 5.66 -8.32
N ILE A 200 10.74 6.93 -8.46
CA ILE A 200 9.34 7.35 -8.64
C ILE A 200 8.68 6.65 -9.83
N PRO A 201 9.24 6.62 -11.05
CA PRO A 201 8.70 5.83 -12.15
C PRO A 201 8.56 4.33 -11.82
N PHE A 202 9.50 3.71 -11.11
CA PHE A 202 9.38 2.32 -10.69
C PHE A 202 8.15 2.09 -9.82
N TYR A 203 7.92 2.95 -8.82
CA TYR A 203 6.76 2.83 -7.94
C TYR A 203 5.44 3.18 -8.62
N LEU A 204 5.42 4.06 -9.61
CA LEU A 204 4.19 4.42 -10.35
C LEU A 204 3.83 3.40 -11.44
N PHE A 205 4.81 2.96 -12.24
CA PHE A 205 4.56 2.07 -13.38
C PHE A 205 4.65 0.59 -13.03
N GLY A 206 5.48 0.21 -12.05
CA GLY A 206 5.65 -1.18 -11.63
C GLY A 206 4.33 -1.90 -11.32
N PRO A 207 3.45 -1.33 -10.46
CA PRO A 207 2.16 -1.96 -10.15
C PRO A 207 1.25 -2.10 -11.37
N VAL A 208 1.28 -1.13 -12.31
CA VAL A 208 0.49 -1.17 -13.56
C VAL A 208 0.95 -2.33 -14.44
N VAL A 209 2.27 -2.51 -14.58
CA VAL A 209 2.85 -3.61 -15.37
C VAL A 209 2.47 -4.96 -14.76
N ILE A 210 2.66 -5.12 -13.44
CA ILE A 210 2.30 -6.37 -12.75
C ILE A 210 0.82 -6.68 -12.91
N LEU A 211 -0.06 -5.70 -12.69
CA LEU A 211 -1.49 -5.89 -12.85
C LEU A 211 -1.86 -6.27 -14.29
N SER A 212 -1.23 -5.67 -15.29
CA SER A 212 -1.46 -5.98 -16.70
C SER A 212 -1.07 -7.41 -17.05
N VAL A 213 0.10 -7.87 -16.59
CA VAL A 213 0.56 -9.26 -16.78
C VAL A 213 -0.35 -10.23 -16.02
N TYR A 214 -0.74 -9.88 -14.79
CA TYR A 214 -1.67 -10.66 -13.98
C TYR A 214 -3.04 -10.82 -14.65
N LEU A 215 -3.64 -9.74 -15.16
CA LEU A 215 -4.92 -9.82 -15.88
C LEU A 215 -4.81 -10.67 -17.15
N SER A 216 -3.72 -10.52 -17.91
CA SER A 216 -3.45 -11.34 -19.07
C SER A 216 -3.36 -12.82 -18.72
N PHE A 217 -2.66 -13.16 -17.63
CA PHE A 217 -2.58 -14.51 -17.10
C PHE A 217 -3.96 -15.05 -16.72
N GLN A 218 -4.80 -14.26 -16.02
CA GLN A 218 -6.13 -14.67 -15.62
C GLN A 218 -7.03 -14.98 -16.82
N LEU A 219 -6.89 -14.25 -17.93
CA LEU A 219 -7.61 -14.56 -19.19
C LEU A 219 -7.18 -15.91 -19.77
N TYR A 220 -5.89 -16.27 -19.70
CA TYR A 220 -5.42 -17.60 -20.09
C TYR A 220 -5.93 -18.69 -19.16
N MET A 221 -5.97 -18.41 -17.84
CA MET A 221 -6.54 -19.34 -16.86
C MET A 221 -8.03 -19.57 -17.11
N GLN A 222 -8.80 -18.53 -17.46
CA GLN A 222 -10.22 -18.70 -17.83
C GLN A 222 -10.38 -19.64 -19.01
N ARG A 223 -9.62 -19.44 -20.08
CA ARG A 223 -9.63 -20.34 -21.25
C ARG A 223 -9.22 -21.78 -20.88
N LEU A 224 -8.29 -21.90 -19.95
CA LEU A 224 -7.87 -23.21 -19.43
C LEU A 224 -9.01 -23.90 -18.69
N TRP A 225 -9.74 -23.19 -17.82
CA TRP A 225 -10.91 -23.73 -17.10
C TRP A 225 -12.03 -24.14 -18.06
N ASP A 226 -12.36 -23.30 -19.03
CA ASP A 226 -13.36 -23.61 -20.05
C ASP A 226 -12.97 -24.87 -20.85
N GLY A 227 -11.70 -25.01 -21.19
CA GLY A 227 -11.20 -26.19 -21.86
C GLY A 227 -11.23 -27.46 -21.00
N ILE A 228 -10.82 -27.37 -19.74
CA ILE A 228 -10.86 -28.50 -18.79
C ILE A 228 -12.31 -28.94 -18.53
N ALA A 229 -13.24 -28.00 -18.40
CA ALA A 229 -14.65 -28.28 -18.12
C ALA A 229 -15.33 -29.07 -19.24
N GLN A 230 -14.81 -29.08 -20.46
CA GLN A 230 -15.34 -29.79 -21.62
C GLN A 230 -14.73 -31.20 -21.78
N LEU A 231 -13.73 -31.57 -20.97
CA LEU A 231 -13.07 -32.87 -21.07
C LEU A 231 -13.68 -33.92 -20.17
N PRO A 232 -13.58 -35.21 -20.55
CA PRO A 232 -13.97 -36.32 -19.67
C PRO A 232 -13.06 -36.38 -18.44
N ALA A 233 -13.60 -36.85 -17.33
CA ALA A 233 -12.84 -37.05 -16.09
C ALA A 233 -11.88 -38.24 -16.19
N ILE A 234 -12.32 -39.32 -16.84
CA ILE A 234 -11.52 -40.52 -17.09
C ILE A 234 -11.65 -40.88 -18.57
N PHE A 235 -10.54 -41.01 -19.25
CA PHE A 235 -10.44 -41.33 -20.67
C PHE A 235 -10.68 -42.85 -20.92
N PRO A 236 -10.97 -43.27 -22.16
CA PRO A 236 -11.18 -44.70 -22.48
C PRO A 236 -10.01 -45.58 -22.13
N ASP A 237 -8.78 -45.09 -22.20
CA ASP A 237 -7.55 -45.76 -21.83
C ASP A 237 -7.26 -45.85 -20.32
N GLY A 238 -8.20 -45.37 -19.50
CA GLY A 238 -8.10 -45.34 -18.04
C GLY A 238 -7.31 -44.17 -17.47
N ARG A 239 -6.74 -43.29 -18.30
CA ARG A 239 -6.03 -42.10 -17.81
C ARG A 239 -7.00 -41.14 -17.16
N ARG A 240 -6.63 -40.64 -16.00
CA ARG A 240 -7.38 -39.59 -15.30
C ARG A 240 -6.97 -38.20 -15.83
N LEU A 241 -7.93 -37.31 -15.94
CA LEU A 241 -7.72 -35.95 -16.41
C LEU A 241 -6.75 -35.19 -15.49
N ASP A 242 -6.90 -35.30 -14.16
CA ASP A 242 -6.07 -34.60 -13.18
C ASP A 242 -4.59 -34.98 -13.28
N ALA A 243 -4.28 -36.25 -13.59
CA ALA A 243 -2.91 -36.70 -13.81
C ALA A 243 -2.27 -36.10 -15.08
N SER A 244 -3.08 -35.59 -16.01
CA SER A 244 -2.66 -34.97 -17.27
C SER A 244 -2.51 -33.46 -17.20
N LEU A 245 -2.94 -32.83 -16.11
CA LEU A 245 -2.92 -31.38 -15.89
C LEU A 245 -1.69 -30.96 -15.08
N PRO A 246 -1.19 -29.72 -15.26
CA PRO A 246 -0.16 -29.18 -14.40
C PRO A 246 -0.68 -28.99 -12.97
N TRP A 247 0.23 -29.02 -11.98
CA TRP A 247 -0.09 -28.96 -10.56
C TRP A 247 -1.03 -27.80 -10.18
N PHE A 248 -0.81 -26.59 -10.73
CA PHE A 248 -1.61 -25.40 -10.43
C PHE A 248 -3.05 -25.46 -10.97
N ALA A 249 -3.35 -26.36 -11.91
CA ALA A 249 -4.69 -26.54 -12.49
C ALA A 249 -5.38 -27.84 -12.03
N ARG A 250 -4.62 -28.79 -11.45
CA ARG A 250 -5.09 -30.12 -11.05
C ARG A 250 -6.24 -30.06 -10.04
N TRP A 251 -6.13 -29.16 -9.06
CA TRP A 251 -7.12 -29.03 -7.99
C TRP A 251 -8.53 -28.73 -8.51
N SER A 252 -8.67 -28.00 -9.62
CA SER A 252 -9.98 -27.68 -10.18
C SER A 252 -10.71 -28.91 -10.70
N ALA A 253 -10.02 -29.80 -11.41
CA ALA A 253 -10.57 -31.06 -11.85
C ALA A 253 -10.92 -31.97 -10.65
N GLN A 254 -10.08 -31.99 -9.62
CA GLN A 254 -10.30 -32.77 -8.41
C GLN A 254 -11.52 -32.28 -7.60
N LEU A 255 -11.79 -30.99 -7.57
CA LEU A 255 -12.96 -30.45 -6.85
C LEU A 255 -14.29 -30.64 -7.61
N HIS A 256 -14.26 -30.51 -8.95
CA HIS A 256 -15.49 -30.42 -9.74
C HIS A 256 -15.95 -31.75 -10.34
N PHE A 257 -15.02 -32.68 -10.60
CA PHE A 257 -15.40 -33.95 -11.21
C PHE A 257 -15.63 -35.06 -10.16
N LYS A 258 -16.88 -35.57 -10.10
CA LYS A 258 -17.32 -36.62 -9.19
C LYS A 258 -16.38 -37.84 -9.19
N TRP A 259 -15.95 -38.29 -10.36
CA TRP A 259 -15.15 -39.49 -10.54
C TRP A 259 -13.68 -39.35 -10.11
N ILE A 260 -13.19 -38.12 -9.96
CA ILE A 260 -11.84 -37.81 -9.51
C ILE A 260 -11.81 -37.49 -8.01
N ARG A 261 -12.89 -36.90 -7.49
CA ARG A 261 -12.99 -36.40 -6.11
C ARG A 261 -12.79 -37.48 -5.03
N CYS A 262 -13.16 -38.75 -5.32
CA CYS A 262 -13.12 -39.86 -4.35
C CYS A 262 -11.69 -40.29 -3.94
N SER A 263 -10.61 -39.71 -4.50
CA SER A 263 -9.24 -40.14 -4.27
C SER A 263 -8.32 -39.00 -3.78
N LEU A 264 -8.88 -38.00 -3.10
CA LEU A 264 -8.10 -36.86 -2.59
C LEU A 264 -7.22 -37.26 -1.40
N SER A 265 -5.93 -37.04 -1.49
CA SER A 265 -4.99 -37.15 -0.37
C SER A 265 -4.97 -35.83 0.45
N PRO A 266 -4.54 -35.86 1.72
CA PRO A 266 -4.35 -34.63 2.50
C PRO A 266 -3.38 -33.64 1.84
N LEU A 267 -2.37 -34.13 1.12
CA LEU A 267 -1.41 -33.33 0.36
C LEU A 267 -2.07 -32.57 -0.81
N ALA A 268 -3.11 -33.14 -1.43
CA ALA A 268 -3.84 -32.48 -2.50
C ALA A 268 -4.57 -31.20 -2.02
N PHE A 269 -5.02 -31.17 -0.77
CA PHE A 269 -5.59 -29.95 -0.19
C PHE A 269 -4.55 -28.84 -0.03
N LEU A 270 -3.36 -29.19 0.44
CA LEU A 270 -2.25 -28.23 0.57
C LEU A 270 -1.81 -27.70 -0.80
N GLU A 271 -1.69 -28.61 -1.80
CA GLU A 271 -1.38 -28.22 -3.19
C GLU A 271 -2.42 -27.24 -3.75
N ALA A 272 -3.71 -27.50 -3.50
CA ALA A 272 -4.80 -26.62 -3.91
C ALA A 272 -4.73 -25.25 -3.21
N ALA A 273 -4.46 -25.23 -1.91
CA ALA A 273 -4.36 -23.99 -1.14
C ALA A 273 -3.19 -23.13 -1.64
N ILE A 274 -2.02 -23.73 -1.85
CA ILE A 274 -0.85 -23.04 -2.41
C ILE A 274 -1.17 -22.51 -3.80
N ALA A 275 -1.78 -23.34 -4.67
CA ALA A 275 -2.15 -22.92 -6.01
C ALA A 275 -3.10 -21.71 -5.98
N ILE A 276 -4.13 -21.72 -5.14
CA ILE A 276 -5.09 -20.62 -5.00
C ILE A 276 -4.38 -19.33 -4.56
N VAL A 277 -3.49 -19.40 -3.57
CA VAL A 277 -2.72 -18.25 -3.12
C VAL A 277 -1.85 -17.69 -4.24
N LEU A 278 -1.09 -18.53 -4.92
CA LEU A 278 -0.18 -18.11 -5.98
C LEU A 278 -0.91 -17.60 -7.23
N LEU A 279 -2.04 -18.18 -7.58
CA LEU A 279 -2.82 -17.80 -8.76
C LEU A 279 -3.59 -16.48 -8.57
N TYR A 280 -4.09 -16.22 -7.36
CA TYR A 280 -5.04 -15.13 -7.17
C TYR A 280 -4.56 -14.03 -6.24
N TRP A 281 -3.70 -14.30 -5.25
CA TRP A 281 -3.39 -13.36 -4.18
C TRP A 281 -1.99 -12.75 -4.20
N VAL A 282 -1.04 -13.33 -4.95
CA VAL A 282 0.34 -12.78 -4.99
C VAL A 282 0.37 -11.38 -5.62
N ALA A 283 -0.29 -11.18 -6.77
CA ALA A 283 -0.31 -9.87 -7.42
C ALA A 283 -1.05 -8.78 -6.60
N PRO A 284 -2.22 -9.04 -5.96
CA PRO A 284 -2.82 -8.12 -5.00
C PRO A 284 -1.89 -7.79 -3.82
N ALA A 285 -1.17 -8.78 -3.26
CA ALA A 285 -0.21 -8.55 -2.19
C ALA A 285 0.94 -7.65 -2.64
N THR A 286 1.45 -7.86 -3.85
CA THR A 286 2.49 -6.99 -4.44
C THR A 286 2.00 -5.56 -4.64
N ALA A 287 0.77 -5.39 -5.15
CA ALA A 287 0.16 -4.07 -5.28
C ALA A 287 0.00 -3.37 -3.92
N LEU A 288 -0.37 -4.11 -2.87
CA LEU A 288 -0.46 -3.60 -1.50
C LEU A 288 0.91 -3.17 -0.95
N LEU A 289 1.98 -3.93 -1.22
CA LEU A 289 3.35 -3.56 -0.84
C LEU A 289 3.81 -2.28 -1.53
N PHE A 290 3.48 -2.10 -2.81
CA PHE A 290 3.75 -0.84 -3.50
C PHE A 290 3.01 0.33 -2.85
N TRP A 291 1.71 0.18 -2.54
CA TRP A 291 0.94 1.21 -1.84
C TRP A 291 1.56 1.54 -0.49
N ALA A 292 1.84 0.55 0.34
CA ALA A 292 2.42 0.76 1.64
C ALA A 292 3.75 1.53 1.52
N ARG A 293 4.66 1.07 0.66
CA ARG A 293 5.98 1.69 0.50
C ARG A 293 5.91 3.10 -0.08
N TYR A 294 4.91 3.40 -0.91
CA TYR A 294 4.72 4.72 -1.49
C TYR A 294 4.17 5.76 -0.50
N LEU A 295 3.53 5.33 0.59
CA LEU A 295 3.00 6.25 1.62
C LEU A 295 4.08 7.16 2.21
N THR A 296 5.31 6.69 2.32
CA THR A 296 6.44 7.48 2.87
C THR A 296 6.78 8.74 2.06
N LEU A 297 6.33 8.84 0.81
CA LEU A 297 6.52 10.00 -0.07
C LEU A 297 5.44 11.09 0.09
N GLU A 298 4.36 10.80 0.84
CA GLU A 298 3.21 11.69 1.06
C GLU A 298 2.62 12.31 -0.23
N ASP A 299 2.79 11.64 -1.38
CA ASP A 299 2.21 12.06 -2.66
C ASP A 299 0.78 11.54 -2.80
N SER A 300 -0.20 12.44 -2.68
CA SER A 300 -1.62 12.09 -2.74
C SER A 300 -2.06 11.53 -4.10
N ARG A 301 -1.44 11.98 -5.22
CA ARG A 301 -1.82 11.54 -6.56
C ARG A 301 -1.35 10.11 -6.82
N GLY A 302 -0.08 9.83 -6.54
CA GLY A 302 0.48 8.49 -6.67
C GLY A 302 -0.19 7.50 -5.73
N THR A 303 -0.46 7.90 -4.47
CA THR A 303 -1.18 7.08 -3.50
C THR A 303 -2.59 6.73 -3.98
N THR A 304 -3.34 7.67 -4.56
CA THR A 304 -4.67 7.40 -5.15
C THR A 304 -4.59 6.38 -6.27
N LEU A 305 -3.59 6.48 -7.16
CA LEU A 305 -3.35 5.48 -8.19
C LEU A 305 -3.14 4.09 -7.59
N HIS A 306 -2.29 3.96 -6.56
CA HIS A 306 -2.04 2.68 -5.89
C HIS A 306 -3.31 2.09 -5.26
N ILE A 307 -4.16 2.91 -4.62
CA ILE A 307 -5.44 2.47 -4.05
C ILE A 307 -6.33 1.86 -5.13
N LEU A 308 -6.44 2.52 -6.30
CA LEU A 308 -7.22 2.01 -7.42
C LEU A 308 -6.66 0.70 -7.98
N LEU A 309 -5.33 0.59 -8.09
CA LEU A 309 -4.67 -0.63 -8.56
C LEU A 309 -4.85 -1.80 -7.58
N VAL A 310 -4.73 -1.57 -6.28
CA VAL A 310 -4.99 -2.59 -5.24
C VAL A 310 -6.45 -3.03 -5.30
N ALA A 311 -7.39 -2.09 -5.33
CA ALA A 311 -8.82 -2.42 -5.42
C ALA A 311 -9.14 -3.22 -6.69
N GLY A 312 -8.55 -2.86 -7.83
CA GLY A 312 -8.66 -3.59 -9.10
C GLY A 312 -8.08 -5.00 -9.02
N ALA A 313 -6.89 -5.16 -8.42
CA ALA A 313 -6.25 -6.46 -8.23
C ALA A 313 -7.08 -7.38 -7.31
N VAL A 314 -7.60 -6.85 -6.21
CA VAL A 314 -8.50 -7.58 -5.29
C VAL A 314 -9.79 -7.95 -6.01
N ALA A 315 -10.38 -7.04 -6.78
CA ALA A 315 -11.57 -7.32 -7.58
C ALA A 315 -11.33 -8.49 -8.56
N ALA A 316 -10.19 -8.49 -9.25
CA ALA A 316 -9.79 -9.57 -10.13
C ALA A 316 -9.63 -10.89 -9.36
N ALA A 317 -8.87 -10.89 -8.26
CA ALA A 317 -8.63 -12.06 -7.41
C ALA A 317 -9.93 -12.71 -6.90
N MET A 318 -10.97 -11.92 -6.67
CA MET A 318 -12.26 -12.42 -6.20
C MET A 318 -13.21 -12.87 -7.31
N ASN A 319 -13.13 -12.24 -8.49
CA ASN A 319 -14.04 -12.55 -9.60
C ASN A 319 -13.58 -13.74 -10.44
N PHE A 320 -12.27 -13.88 -10.70
CA PHE A 320 -11.75 -14.97 -11.53
C PHE A 320 -12.01 -16.38 -10.96
N PRO A 321 -11.87 -16.66 -9.66
CA PRO A 321 -12.25 -17.96 -9.08
C PRO A 321 -13.74 -18.29 -9.28
N ARG A 322 -14.61 -17.28 -9.27
CA ARG A 322 -16.04 -17.46 -9.53
C ARG A 322 -16.34 -17.80 -10.98
N LEU A 323 -15.62 -17.13 -11.91
CA LEU A 323 -15.72 -17.45 -13.33
C LEU A 323 -15.24 -18.88 -13.59
N ALA A 324 -14.14 -19.30 -12.94
CA ALA A 324 -13.70 -20.69 -12.96
C ALA A 324 -14.79 -21.66 -12.46
N GLY A 325 -15.40 -21.36 -11.30
CA GLY A 325 -16.50 -22.16 -10.75
C GLY A 325 -17.71 -22.25 -11.68
N LYS A 326 -18.04 -21.19 -12.42
CA LYS A 326 -19.14 -21.22 -13.42
C LYS A 326 -18.83 -22.13 -14.60
N ALA A 327 -17.58 -22.26 -15.03
CA ALA A 327 -17.18 -23.15 -16.11
C ALA A 327 -17.49 -24.63 -15.78
N PHE A 328 -17.42 -25.01 -14.49
CA PHE A 328 -17.63 -26.39 -14.03
C PHE A 328 -19.00 -26.63 -13.39
N GLY A 329 -19.74 -25.59 -13.04
CA GLY A 329 -20.97 -25.70 -12.25
C GLY A 329 -22.19 -26.17 -13.06
N PRO A 330 -23.22 -26.70 -12.38
CA PRO A 330 -24.50 -26.95 -13.00
C PRO A 330 -25.14 -25.66 -13.48
N ASP A 331 -25.93 -25.76 -14.54
CA ASP A 331 -26.63 -24.63 -15.16
C ASP A 331 -27.36 -23.79 -14.10
N PRO A 332 -27.09 -22.47 -13.98
CA PRO A 332 -27.72 -21.60 -12.99
C PRO A 332 -29.25 -21.55 -13.08
N LEU A 333 -29.83 -22.03 -14.18
CA LEU A 333 -31.29 -22.15 -14.36
C LEU A 333 -31.96 -23.25 -13.48
N ARG A 334 -31.17 -24.16 -12.91
CA ARG A 334 -31.67 -25.27 -12.09
C ARG A 334 -31.45 -25.15 -10.58
N LEU A 335 -30.96 -24.03 -10.10
CA LEU A 335 -30.83 -23.76 -8.67
C LEU A 335 -32.22 -23.53 -8.04
N ASN A 336 -32.52 -24.19 -6.94
CA ASN A 336 -33.72 -23.94 -6.13
C ASN A 336 -33.75 -22.47 -5.67
N ALA A 337 -34.95 -21.93 -5.37
CA ALA A 337 -35.14 -20.54 -4.98
C ALA A 337 -34.23 -20.12 -3.80
N GLU A 338 -34.01 -21.00 -2.84
CA GLU A 338 -33.16 -20.80 -1.68
C GLU A 338 -31.66 -20.76 -2.03
N GLN A 339 -31.22 -21.65 -2.93
CA GLN A 339 -29.85 -21.68 -3.46
C GLN A 339 -29.56 -20.44 -4.30
N ARG A 340 -30.54 -19.96 -5.09
CA ARG A 340 -30.42 -18.67 -5.84
C ARG A 340 -30.31 -17.48 -4.88
N ALA A 341 -31.10 -17.47 -3.79
CA ALA A 341 -31.05 -16.40 -2.79
C ALA A 341 -29.69 -16.38 -2.04
N SER A 342 -29.18 -17.58 -1.67
CA SER A 342 -27.86 -17.73 -1.05
C SER A 342 -26.73 -17.29 -1.98
N ALA A 343 -26.74 -17.76 -3.25
CA ALA A 343 -25.77 -17.34 -4.26
C ALA A 343 -25.81 -15.82 -4.51
N ARG A 344 -27.00 -15.23 -4.54
CA ARG A 344 -27.20 -13.79 -4.71
C ARG A 344 -26.62 -13.00 -3.53
N ARG A 345 -26.86 -13.43 -2.28
CA ARG A 345 -26.28 -12.83 -1.08
C ARG A 345 -24.75 -12.90 -1.11
N THR A 346 -24.19 -14.06 -1.42
CA THR A 346 -22.75 -14.25 -1.55
C THR A 346 -22.14 -13.34 -2.63
N ILE A 347 -22.80 -13.18 -3.78
CA ILE A 347 -22.35 -12.28 -4.85
C ILE A 347 -22.36 -10.83 -4.39
N ILE A 348 -23.41 -10.36 -3.71
CA ILE A 348 -23.51 -8.99 -3.19
C ILE A 348 -22.41 -8.72 -2.17
N VAL A 349 -22.22 -9.60 -1.18
CA VAL A 349 -21.18 -9.45 -0.17
C VAL A 349 -19.79 -9.38 -0.82
N LEU A 350 -19.52 -10.27 -1.75
CA LEU A 350 -18.22 -10.32 -2.42
C LEU A 350 -18.00 -9.16 -3.41
N GLN A 351 -19.04 -8.55 -3.97
CA GLN A 351 -18.91 -7.34 -4.79
C GLN A 351 -18.61 -6.10 -3.95
N ALA A 352 -18.97 -6.09 -2.67
CA ALA A 352 -18.67 -5.00 -1.76
C ALA A 352 -17.20 -4.99 -1.28
N VAL A 353 -16.50 -6.13 -1.29
CA VAL A 353 -15.13 -6.24 -0.76
C VAL A 353 -14.11 -5.35 -1.48
N PRO A 354 -14.00 -5.32 -2.83
CA PRO A 354 -13.01 -4.48 -3.50
C PRO A 354 -13.18 -2.98 -3.22
N PRO A 355 -14.39 -2.39 -3.29
CA PRO A 355 -14.57 -1.00 -2.93
C PRO A 355 -14.34 -0.74 -1.43
N SER A 356 -14.67 -1.70 -0.55
CA SER A 356 -14.40 -1.58 0.89
C SER A 356 -12.90 -1.57 1.18
N VAL A 357 -12.11 -2.40 0.50
CA VAL A 357 -10.64 -2.38 0.58
C VAL A 357 -10.10 -1.04 0.08
N GLY A 358 -10.57 -0.56 -1.07
CA GLY A 358 -10.19 0.74 -1.61
C GLY A 358 -10.53 1.89 -0.64
N LEU A 359 -11.73 1.89 -0.05
CA LEU A 359 -12.14 2.87 0.95
C LEU A 359 -11.27 2.79 2.21
N LEU A 360 -10.97 1.59 2.72
CA LEU A 360 -10.11 1.40 3.88
C LEU A 360 -8.70 1.97 3.62
N LEU A 361 -8.09 1.64 2.48
CA LEU A 361 -6.77 2.16 2.12
C LEU A 361 -6.78 3.68 1.92
N PHE A 362 -7.87 4.22 1.37
CA PHE A 362 -8.06 5.66 1.23
C PHE A 362 -8.14 6.35 2.60
N LEU A 363 -8.96 5.82 3.53
CA LEU A 363 -9.06 6.33 4.89
C LEU A 363 -7.73 6.22 5.65
N LEU A 364 -7.02 5.08 5.53
CA LEU A 364 -5.68 4.91 6.11
C LEU A 364 -4.70 5.95 5.54
N SER A 365 -4.71 6.19 4.23
CA SER A 365 -3.82 7.16 3.59
C SER A 365 -4.14 8.59 4.03
N ILE A 366 -5.42 8.99 4.08
CA ILE A 366 -5.82 10.30 4.61
C ILE A 366 -5.42 10.43 6.08
N GLY A 367 -5.67 9.40 6.88
CA GLY A 367 -5.30 9.39 8.29
C GLY A 367 -3.79 9.54 8.51
N THR A 368 -2.94 8.98 7.64
CA THR A 368 -1.49 9.19 7.70
C THR A 368 -1.10 10.60 7.26
N PHE A 369 -1.79 11.19 6.27
CA PHE A 369 -1.48 12.55 5.79
C PHE A 369 -1.96 13.66 6.74
N LEU A 370 -3.00 13.41 7.54
CA LEU A 370 -3.56 14.39 8.49
C LEU A 370 -3.15 14.11 9.94
N GLY A 371 -2.71 12.90 10.23
CA GLY A 371 -2.51 12.44 11.58
C GLY A 371 -1.14 12.79 12.19
N VAL A 372 -1.10 12.80 13.54
CA VAL A 372 0.11 12.97 14.35
C VAL A 372 0.51 11.59 14.89
N PRO A 373 1.77 11.13 14.76
CA PRO A 373 2.22 9.86 15.34
C PRO A 373 2.04 9.82 16.86
N HIS A 374 1.76 8.64 17.41
CA HIS A 374 1.55 8.43 18.84
C HIS A 374 2.75 8.87 19.71
N ASP A 375 3.97 8.71 19.23
CA ASP A 375 5.20 9.07 19.94
C ASP A 375 5.60 10.54 19.79
N TYR A 376 4.84 11.31 19.00
CA TYR A 376 5.10 12.74 18.87
C TYR A 376 4.65 13.46 20.14
N ARG A 377 5.59 13.74 21.03
CA ARG A 377 5.41 14.64 22.18
C ARG A 377 6.23 15.91 21.93
N PRO A 378 5.61 17.01 21.45
CA PRO A 378 6.29 18.29 21.51
C PRO A 378 6.60 18.59 22.98
N THR A 379 7.85 18.94 23.25
CA THR A 379 8.32 19.27 24.58
C THR A 379 7.46 20.40 25.16
N GLY A 380 6.60 20.08 26.14
CA GLY A 380 5.93 21.06 27.01
C GLY A 380 4.50 21.45 26.68
N GLN A 381 3.90 20.99 25.61
CA GLN A 381 2.47 21.29 25.34
C GLN A 381 1.62 20.02 25.32
N SER A 382 0.51 20.02 26.10
CA SER A 382 -0.54 19.03 25.93
C SER A 382 -1.09 19.16 24.50
N PRO A 383 -1.27 18.06 23.73
CA PRO A 383 -1.85 18.16 22.41
C PRO A 383 -3.23 18.81 22.56
N SER A 384 -3.40 20.03 22.03
CA SER A 384 -4.71 20.56 21.73
C SER A 384 -5.44 19.47 20.95
N ALA A 385 -6.69 19.18 21.29
CA ALA A 385 -7.52 18.08 20.83
C ALA A 385 -7.67 18.03 19.28
N GLY A 386 -6.55 17.95 18.58
CA GLY A 386 -6.44 17.62 17.18
C GLY A 386 -6.77 16.14 17.00
N ILE A 387 -7.40 15.79 15.93
CA ILE A 387 -7.79 14.45 15.52
C ILE A 387 -6.61 13.51 15.77
N ARG A 388 -6.69 12.67 16.81
CA ARG A 388 -5.70 11.61 17.08
C ARG A 388 -5.53 10.80 15.81
N ALA A 389 -4.31 10.63 15.37
CA ALA A 389 -4.00 9.90 14.16
C ALA A 389 -4.20 8.40 14.37
N TRP A 390 -5.44 7.95 14.26
CA TRP A 390 -5.78 6.53 14.34
C TRP A 390 -5.10 5.68 13.26
N ALA A 391 -4.81 6.26 12.09
CA ALA A 391 -4.27 5.52 10.95
C ALA A 391 -2.78 5.16 11.08
N PRO A 392 -1.85 6.07 11.50
CA PRO A 392 -0.49 5.69 11.84
C PRO A 392 -0.42 4.66 12.96
N ASP A 393 -1.27 4.79 14.00
CA ASP A 393 -1.30 3.85 15.12
C ASP A 393 -1.72 2.44 14.67
N ILE A 394 -2.71 2.32 13.77
CA ILE A 394 -3.10 1.04 13.16
C ILE A 394 -1.93 0.46 12.36
N LEU A 395 -1.32 1.23 11.46
CA LEU A 395 -0.20 0.74 10.65
C LEU A 395 0.97 0.31 11.52
N TRP A 396 1.25 1.04 12.59
CA TRP A 396 2.30 0.67 13.55
C TRP A 396 1.99 -0.61 14.32
N THR A 397 0.72 -0.86 14.68
CA THR A 397 0.31 -2.13 15.31
C THR A 397 0.68 -3.35 14.43
N PHE A 398 0.72 -3.16 13.11
CA PHE A 398 1.20 -4.15 12.15
C PHE A 398 2.71 -4.05 11.85
N GLY A 399 3.48 -3.27 12.65
CA GLY A 399 4.92 -3.10 12.49
C GLY A 399 5.32 -2.23 11.29
N TYR A 400 4.39 -1.44 10.73
CA TYR A 400 4.66 -0.58 9.58
C TYR A 400 4.66 0.89 9.96
N ASN A 401 5.80 1.59 9.70
CA ASN A 401 5.91 3.04 9.86
C ASN A 401 5.69 3.73 8.51
N PRO A 402 4.63 4.56 8.36
CA PRO A 402 4.34 5.26 7.10
C PRO A 402 5.25 6.47 6.86
N PHE A 403 6.07 6.87 7.84
CA PHE A 403 6.96 8.03 7.73
C PHE A 403 8.39 7.60 7.41
N ALA A 404 9.09 8.40 6.59
CA ALA A 404 10.44 8.08 6.17
C ALA A 404 11.42 8.03 7.35
N GLN A 405 12.30 7.03 7.35
CA GLN A 405 13.33 6.80 8.35
C GLN A 405 14.70 7.19 7.77
N LEU A 406 15.25 8.29 8.23
CA LEU A 406 16.57 8.80 7.82
C LEU A 406 17.55 8.90 8.99
N THR A 407 17.27 8.22 10.11
CA THR A 407 18.11 8.25 11.31
C THR A 407 19.54 7.84 10.95
N GLU A 408 20.51 8.71 11.26
CA GLU A 408 21.95 8.56 10.99
C GLU A 408 22.29 8.31 9.51
N ALA A 409 21.35 8.61 8.60
CA ALA A 409 21.50 8.30 7.20
C ALA A 409 22.35 9.36 6.46
N ASP A 410 23.21 8.90 5.56
CA ASP A 410 23.92 9.75 4.61
C ASP A 410 22.99 10.17 3.47
N VAL A 411 22.16 11.18 3.72
CA VAL A 411 21.22 11.70 2.71
C VAL A 411 21.98 12.49 1.64
N SER A 412 22.87 13.37 2.00
CA SER A 412 23.88 13.94 1.08
C SER A 412 25.05 12.97 0.93
N THR A 413 25.81 13.08 -0.14
CA THR A 413 26.93 12.17 -0.41
C THR A 413 28.19 12.70 0.25
N LYS A 414 28.73 11.96 1.23
CA LYS A 414 29.99 12.25 1.89
C LYS A 414 31.18 11.95 0.96
N PRO A 415 32.23 12.76 0.96
CA PRO A 415 33.52 12.37 0.38
C PRO A 415 34.11 11.18 1.15
N PRO A 416 35.00 10.37 0.53
CA PRO A 416 35.56 9.16 1.15
C PRO A 416 36.29 9.41 2.47
N ASP A 417 36.96 10.57 2.58
CA ASP A 417 37.80 10.92 3.72
C ASP A 417 37.14 11.88 4.71
N TRP A 418 35.80 11.86 4.76
CA TRP A 418 35.02 12.75 5.62
C TRP A 418 35.33 12.59 7.11
N THR A 419 35.89 13.66 7.72
CA THR A 419 36.18 13.72 9.16
C THR A 419 35.24 14.68 9.93
N GLY A 420 34.38 15.41 9.20
CA GLY A 420 33.44 16.39 9.77
C GLY A 420 33.96 17.82 9.84
N LYS A 421 35.14 18.11 9.32
CA LYS A 421 35.71 19.45 9.29
C LYS A 421 35.03 20.35 8.27
N GLU A 422 35.10 21.64 8.49
CA GLU A 422 34.42 22.63 7.63
C GLU A 422 35.03 22.73 6.21
N ASP A 423 36.33 22.53 6.07
CA ASP A 423 37.04 22.52 4.78
C ASP A 423 36.62 21.37 3.86
N GLU A 424 36.19 20.24 4.44
CA GLU A 424 35.72 19.10 3.69
C GLU A 424 34.29 19.27 3.10
N ILE A 425 33.54 20.29 3.56
CA ILE A 425 32.19 20.56 3.05
C ILE A 425 32.20 20.86 1.56
N ALA A 426 33.29 21.47 1.03
CA ALA A 426 33.38 21.83 -0.38
C ALA A 426 33.09 20.65 -1.32
N ASP A 427 33.55 19.46 -0.97
CA ASP A 427 33.44 18.22 -1.78
C ASP A 427 32.13 17.44 -1.56
N VAL A 428 31.28 17.87 -0.63
CA VAL A 428 29.97 17.24 -0.39
C VAL A 428 29.01 17.51 -1.54
N LYS A 429 28.41 16.45 -2.07
CA LYS A 429 27.31 16.55 -3.02
C LYS A 429 25.96 16.52 -2.29
N GLY A 430 25.31 17.68 -2.23
CA GLY A 430 24.01 17.83 -1.57
C GLY A 430 22.90 17.03 -2.24
N ALA A 431 22.04 16.45 -1.43
CA ALA A 431 20.84 15.76 -1.90
C ALA A 431 19.79 16.76 -2.41
N ASN A 432 19.03 16.38 -3.43
CA ASN A 432 17.90 17.19 -3.91
C ASN A 432 16.58 16.68 -3.28
N LEU A 433 16.04 17.47 -2.36
CA LEU A 433 14.80 17.19 -1.62
C LEU A 433 13.74 18.28 -1.83
N ASN A 434 13.92 19.12 -2.86
CA ASN A 434 13.07 20.27 -3.12
C ASN A 434 11.59 19.88 -3.26
N GLY A 435 10.71 20.59 -2.56
CA GLY A 435 9.26 20.48 -2.66
C GLY A 435 8.67 19.18 -2.13
N LEU A 436 9.47 18.31 -1.52
CA LEU A 436 8.97 17.07 -0.93
C LEU A 436 8.14 17.35 0.33
N LYS A 437 7.20 16.44 0.60
CA LYS A 437 6.47 16.38 1.86
C LYS A 437 7.12 15.34 2.74
N LEU A 438 7.82 15.77 3.78
CA LEU A 438 8.60 14.94 4.70
C LEU A 438 8.19 15.21 6.16
N ARG A 439 6.88 15.33 6.38
CA ARG A 439 6.35 15.55 7.72
C ARG A 439 6.62 14.34 8.60
N TYR A 440 6.89 14.59 9.88
CA TYR A 440 7.17 13.54 10.87
C TYR A 440 8.36 12.64 10.53
N ILE A 441 9.21 13.03 9.56
CA ILE A 441 10.40 12.27 9.20
C ILE A 441 11.30 12.05 10.42
N GLN A 442 11.81 10.84 10.58
CA GLN A 442 12.80 10.50 11.58
C GLN A 442 14.20 10.68 10.97
N ALA A 443 14.86 11.77 11.28
CA ALA A 443 16.14 12.14 10.70
C ALA A 443 17.16 12.55 11.77
N TYR A 444 17.12 11.92 12.94
CA TYR A 444 18.10 12.08 14.00
C TYR A 444 19.52 11.80 13.43
N GLY A 445 20.46 12.71 13.66
CA GLY A 445 21.84 12.58 13.21
C GLY A 445 22.04 12.47 11.68
N ALA A 446 21.00 12.73 10.87
CA ALA A 446 21.07 12.60 9.42
C ALA A 446 22.08 13.56 8.80
N PHE A 447 22.84 13.08 7.81
CA PHE A 447 23.79 13.88 7.06
C PHE A 447 23.12 14.56 5.87
N LEU A 448 22.79 15.83 6.02
CA LEU A 448 22.06 16.69 5.07
C LEU A 448 22.90 17.91 4.62
N VAL A 449 24.22 17.84 4.75
CA VAL A 449 25.13 18.91 4.35
C VAL A 449 24.90 19.29 2.89
N LYS A 450 24.79 20.58 2.59
CA LYS A 450 24.45 21.13 1.27
C LYS A 450 23.18 20.61 0.64
N ALA A 451 22.29 19.97 1.39
CA ALA A 451 21.02 19.47 0.85
C ALA A 451 20.16 20.63 0.29
N HIS A 452 19.48 20.38 -0.82
CA HIS A 452 18.52 21.30 -1.41
C HIS A 452 17.13 20.95 -0.89
N LEU A 453 16.57 21.81 -0.03
CA LEU A 453 15.30 21.64 0.68
C LEU A 453 14.31 22.79 0.36
N LEU A 454 14.45 23.42 -0.80
CA LEU A 454 13.59 24.53 -1.21
C LEU A 454 12.12 24.13 -1.18
N ARG A 455 11.28 24.86 -0.41
CA ARG A 455 9.85 24.62 -0.24
C ARG A 455 9.49 23.23 0.26
N THR A 456 10.39 22.53 0.92
CA THR A 456 10.13 21.22 1.52
C THR A 456 9.25 21.37 2.76
N ASP A 457 8.29 20.47 2.94
CA ASP A 457 7.43 20.42 4.14
C ASP A 457 8.04 19.45 5.16
N LEU A 458 8.70 19.98 6.17
CA LEU A 458 9.35 19.28 7.28
C LEU A 458 8.60 19.49 8.61
N ARG A 459 7.33 19.78 8.57
CA ARG A 459 6.56 19.99 9.81
C ARG A 459 6.62 18.76 10.71
N ASN A 460 6.85 19.00 12.01
CA ASN A 460 6.98 17.93 12.99
C ASN A 460 8.12 16.94 12.70
N ALA A 461 9.11 17.30 11.91
CA ALA A 461 10.27 16.46 11.64
C ALA A 461 11.19 16.34 12.86
N TYR A 462 11.78 15.16 13.06
CA TYR A 462 12.81 14.90 14.07
C TYR A 462 14.20 15.03 13.45
N LEU A 463 14.81 16.18 13.62
CA LEU A 463 16.10 16.57 13.05
C LEU A 463 17.17 16.81 14.13
N SER A 464 16.95 16.29 15.35
CA SER A 464 17.94 16.42 16.43
C SER A 464 19.30 15.92 15.96
N GLU A 465 20.34 16.69 16.25
CA GLU A 465 21.74 16.41 15.87
C GLU A 465 22.00 16.30 14.35
N ALA A 466 21.00 16.55 13.49
CA ALA A 466 21.18 16.50 12.05
C ALA A 466 22.22 17.52 11.56
N ASP A 467 23.01 17.13 10.57
CA ASP A 467 24.02 18.00 9.96
C ASP A 467 23.45 18.64 8.69
N LEU A 468 22.99 19.88 8.83
CA LEU A 468 22.39 20.73 7.80
C LEU A 468 23.30 21.88 7.36
N ARG A 469 24.62 21.79 7.64
CA ARG A 469 25.57 22.85 7.27
C ARG A 469 25.52 23.17 5.77
N GLU A 470 25.49 24.46 5.44
CA GLU A 470 25.38 24.98 4.07
C GLU A 470 24.16 24.46 3.28
N ALA A 471 23.15 23.85 3.94
CA ALA A 471 21.93 23.42 3.27
C ALA A 471 21.08 24.61 2.79
N ASN A 472 20.39 24.43 1.66
CA ASN A 472 19.42 25.39 1.13
C ASN A 472 18.02 25.05 1.62
N LEU A 473 17.57 25.76 2.64
CA LEU A 473 16.29 25.62 3.34
C LEU A 473 15.33 26.78 3.02
N ARG A 474 15.51 27.46 1.90
CA ARG A 474 14.65 28.59 1.52
C ARG A 474 13.19 28.18 1.45
N GLN A 475 12.31 28.97 2.10
CA GLN A 475 10.86 28.72 2.15
C GLN A 475 10.47 27.31 2.66
N VAL A 476 11.36 26.68 3.44
CA VAL A 476 11.06 25.40 4.10
C VAL A 476 10.02 25.61 5.20
N ASN A 477 9.15 24.61 5.40
CA ASN A 477 8.25 24.62 6.55
C ASN A 477 8.76 23.64 7.61
N LEU A 478 9.29 24.19 8.72
CA LEU A 478 9.84 23.47 9.88
C LEU A 478 8.99 23.69 11.15
N ARG A 479 7.72 24.09 11.00
CA ARG A 479 6.86 24.29 12.18
C ARG A 479 6.80 23.03 13.02
N PHE A 480 6.96 23.23 14.35
CA PHE A 480 6.95 22.14 15.32
C PHE A 480 8.06 21.09 15.11
N ALA A 481 9.07 21.37 14.29
CA ALA A 481 10.19 20.45 14.11
C ALA A 481 11.09 20.45 15.35
N VAL A 482 11.75 19.31 15.60
CA VAL A 482 12.72 19.13 16.67
C VAL A 482 14.12 19.16 16.05
N LEU A 483 14.88 20.24 16.32
CA LEU A 483 16.19 20.57 15.76
C LEU A 483 17.24 20.76 16.88
N ASP A 484 16.98 20.19 18.07
CA ASP A 484 17.93 20.33 19.16
C ASP A 484 19.32 19.81 18.76
N ARG A 485 20.36 20.59 19.07
CA ARG A 485 21.76 20.34 18.67
C ARG A 485 21.99 20.17 17.16
N ALA A 486 21.02 20.52 16.30
CA ALA A 486 21.23 20.47 14.85
C ALA A 486 22.33 21.45 14.41
N LYS A 487 23.11 21.05 13.40
CA LYS A 487 24.18 21.85 12.83
C LYS A 487 23.67 22.57 11.58
N LEU A 488 23.40 23.86 11.70
CA LEU A 488 22.84 24.73 10.65
C LEU A 488 23.82 25.84 10.25
N ALA A 489 25.11 25.73 10.63
CA ALA A 489 26.06 26.77 10.32
C ALA A 489 26.13 27.03 8.80
N ARG A 490 26.05 28.32 8.42
CA ARG A 490 26.01 28.82 7.03
C ARG A 490 24.82 28.26 6.20
N ALA A 491 23.80 27.68 6.83
CA ALA A 491 22.60 27.27 6.13
C ALA A 491 21.80 28.49 5.63
N THR A 492 21.07 28.31 4.54
CA THR A 492 20.27 29.35 3.88
C THR A 492 18.80 29.11 4.11
N LEU A 493 18.15 29.86 5.03
CA LEU A 493 16.78 29.73 5.48
C LEU A 493 15.90 30.98 5.24
N PRO A 494 16.09 31.80 4.19
CA PRO A 494 15.22 32.95 4.01
C PRO A 494 13.78 32.53 3.78
N GLU A 495 12.85 33.29 4.41
CA GLU A 495 11.42 33.02 4.35
C GLU A 495 11.04 31.62 4.90
N ALA A 496 11.90 30.96 5.69
CA ALA A 496 11.61 29.68 6.33
C ALA A 496 10.61 29.85 7.49
N ASP A 497 9.72 28.87 7.68
CA ASP A 497 8.79 28.85 8.81
C ASP A 497 9.28 27.85 9.87
N LEU A 498 9.84 28.35 10.96
CA LEU A 498 10.31 27.61 12.14
C LEU A 498 9.41 27.86 13.36
N GLY A 499 8.19 28.35 13.17
CA GLY A 499 7.28 28.64 14.28
C GLY A 499 7.08 27.43 15.19
N ASN A 500 7.20 27.66 16.52
CA ASN A 500 7.07 26.61 17.53
C ASN A 500 8.09 25.45 17.40
N SER A 501 9.20 25.62 16.67
CA SER A 501 10.25 24.60 16.57
C SER A 501 11.15 24.60 17.81
N ASN A 502 11.79 23.46 18.07
CA ASN A 502 12.81 23.32 19.10
C ASN A 502 14.21 23.34 18.49
N LEU A 503 14.97 24.38 18.79
CA LEU A 503 16.35 24.62 18.34
C LEU A 503 17.31 24.68 19.55
N ASP A 504 17.00 24.00 20.67
CA ASP A 504 17.88 23.96 21.85
C ASP A 504 19.30 23.58 21.43
N ARG A 505 20.28 24.43 21.80
CA ARG A 505 21.70 24.23 21.46
C ARG A 505 22.00 24.05 19.97
N ALA A 506 21.14 24.49 19.07
CA ALA A 506 21.42 24.44 17.64
C ALA A 506 22.54 25.39 17.25
N ASP A 507 23.36 24.99 16.29
CA ASP A 507 24.44 25.83 15.71
C ASP A 507 23.95 26.50 14.42
N LEU A 508 23.62 27.76 14.50
CA LEU A 508 23.13 28.61 13.41
C LEU A 508 24.16 29.71 13.03
N ARG A 509 25.45 29.51 13.33
CA ARG A 509 26.50 30.51 13.02
C ARG A 509 26.49 30.84 11.54
N ASP A 510 26.52 32.15 11.25
CA ASP A 510 26.52 32.69 9.87
C ASP A 510 25.34 32.22 9.02
N ALA A 511 24.25 31.67 9.61
CA ALA A 511 23.07 31.24 8.88
C ALA A 511 22.25 32.44 8.38
N ASN A 512 21.63 32.31 7.21
CA ASN A 512 20.73 33.33 6.69
C ASN A 512 19.25 32.99 7.00
N LEU A 513 18.70 33.68 7.99
CA LEU A 513 17.33 33.59 8.48
C LEU A 513 16.48 34.82 8.11
N SER A 514 16.91 35.59 7.10
CA SER A 514 16.19 36.81 6.72
C SER A 514 14.73 36.48 6.35
N PHE A 515 13.78 37.28 6.88
CA PHE A 515 12.36 37.09 6.71
C PHE A 515 11.83 35.75 7.24
N ALA A 516 12.59 34.99 8.03
CA ALA A 516 12.14 33.74 8.62
C ALA A 516 11.13 33.97 9.75
N ILE A 517 10.21 33.03 9.95
CA ILE A 517 9.24 33.02 11.05
C ILE A 517 9.78 32.06 12.12
N LEU A 518 10.13 32.59 13.29
CA LEU A 518 10.57 31.86 14.48
C LEU A 518 9.64 32.14 15.68
N SER A 519 8.40 32.57 15.43
CA SER A 519 7.48 32.88 16.49
C SER A 519 7.26 31.69 17.43
N GLU A 520 7.39 31.93 18.74
CA GLU A 520 7.31 30.91 19.80
C GLU A 520 8.33 29.75 19.65
N ALA A 521 9.36 29.90 18.84
CA ALA A 521 10.43 28.93 18.75
C ALA A 521 11.29 28.90 20.04
N THR A 522 11.84 27.73 20.37
CA THR A 522 12.72 27.55 21.53
C THR A 522 14.17 27.41 21.08
N LEU A 523 15.03 28.34 21.49
CA LEU A 523 16.45 28.44 21.10
C LEU A 523 17.37 28.62 22.33
N PRO A 524 17.11 28.01 23.50
CA PRO A 524 18.01 28.20 24.63
C PRO A 524 19.39 27.61 24.28
N ASP A 525 20.43 28.32 24.73
CA ASP A 525 21.82 27.95 24.48
C ASP A 525 22.22 27.82 22.98
N ALA A 526 21.37 28.26 22.06
CA ALA A 526 21.68 28.23 20.62
C ALA A 526 22.77 29.23 20.24
N THR A 527 23.54 28.93 19.19
CA THR A 527 24.58 29.80 18.67
C THR A 527 24.14 30.39 17.33
N LEU A 528 23.90 31.71 17.30
CA LEU A 528 23.51 32.50 16.12
C LEU A 528 24.51 33.59 15.79
N ASP A 529 25.78 33.40 16.17
CA ASP A 529 26.81 34.40 15.94
C ASP A 529 26.97 34.70 14.44
N GLY A 530 26.92 35.96 14.07
CA GLY A 530 26.98 36.39 12.67
C GLY A 530 25.76 36.06 11.82
N ALA A 531 24.70 35.47 12.39
CA ALA A 531 23.50 35.10 11.65
C ALA A 531 22.75 36.33 11.13
N ASN A 532 22.19 36.23 9.93
CA ASN A 532 21.33 37.25 9.34
C ASN A 532 19.85 36.96 9.68
N LEU A 533 19.29 37.73 10.61
CA LEU A 533 17.90 37.69 11.07
C LEU A 533 17.12 38.95 10.59
N TYR A 534 17.57 39.59 9.51
CA TYR A 534 16.90 40.77 8.97
C TYR A 534 15.43 40.54 8.70
N LYS A 535 14.56 41.35 9.29
CA LYS A 535 13.09 41.25 9.18
C LYS A 535 12.50 39.91 9.58
N SER A 536 13.18 39.11 10.40
CA SER A 536 12.62 37.88 10.95
C SER A 536 11.60 38.16 12.05
N ASP A 537 10.65 37.21 12.23
CA ASP A 537 9.68 37.25 13.30
C ASP A 537 10.04 36.25 14.40
N LEU A 538 10.50 36.74 15.55
CA LEU A 538 10.85 36.00 16.76
C LEU A 538 9.85 36.32 17.90
N HIS A 539 8.64 36.72 17.60
CA HIS A 539 7.63 37.01 18.61
C HIS A 539 7.47 35.85 19.59
N GLY A 540 7.57 36.12 20.90
CA GLY A 540 7.46 35.12 21.95
C GLY A 540 8.57 34.05 21.97
N ALA A 541 9.62 34.17 21.16
CA ALA A 541 10.69 33.18 21.09
C ALA A 541 11.50 33.10 22.40
N LEU A 542 11.98 31.90 22.73
CA LEU A 542 12.79 31.62 23.93
C LEU A 542 14.27 31.51 23.53
N LEU A 543 15.06 32.54 23.88
CA LEU A 543 16.48 32.72 23.51
C LEU A 543 17.40 32.78 24.73
N GLN A 544 17.00 32.16 25.86
CA GLN A 544 17.79 32.21 27.10
C GLN A 544 19.21 31.67 26.86
N ARG A 545 20.23 32.44 27.24
CA ARG A 545 21.65 32.12 27.08
C ARG A 545 22.10 31.90 25.62
N ALA A 546 21.27 32.23 24.64
CA ALA A 546 21.69 32.17 23.25
C ALA A 546 22.82 33.18 22.93
N SER A 547 23.72 32.79 22.03
CA SER A 547 24.73 33.70 21.48
C SER A 547 24.28 34.24 20.14
N LEU A 548 24.19 35.59 20.05
CA LEU A 548 23.82 36.36 18.85
C LEU A 548 24.87 37.45 18.54
N LYS A 549 26.12 37.18 18.89
CA LYS A 549 27.20 38.15 18.63
C LYS A 549 27.27 38.48 17.15
N LYS A 550 27.34 39.80 16.86
CA LYS A 550 27.42 40.30 15.49
C LYS A 550 26.28 39.89 14.59
N ALA A 551 25.18 39.39 15.14
CA ALA A 551 23.98 39.02 14.36
C ALA A 551 23.31 40.26 13.78
N ASP A 552 22.74 40.16 12.60
CA ASP A 552 21.93 41.18 11.95
C ASP A 552 20.43 40.99 12.28
N LEU A 553 19.95 41.76 13.24
CA LEU A 553 18.55 41.74 13.72
C LEU A 553 17.77 42.99 13.27
N ARG A 554 18.28 43.71 12.26
CA ARG A 554 17.62 44.92 11.78
C ARG A 554 16.19 44.66 11.36
N GLU A 555 15.26 45.50 11.84
CA GLU A 555 13.82 45.41 11.60
C GLU A 555 13.20 44.05 12.04
N ALA A 556 13.90 43.24 12.84
CA ALA A 556 13.35 42.00 13.39
C ALA A 556 12.30 42.26 14.48
N ASN A 557 11.35 41.35 14.62
CA ASN A 557 10.32 41.38 15.66
C ASN A 557 10.67 40.40 16.79
N LEU A 558 11.10 40.90 17.93
CA LEU A 558 11.37 40.14 19.17
C LEU A 558 10.40 40.51 20.30
N GLU A 559 9.21 41.01 19.95
CA GLU A 559 8.18 41.31 20.94
C GLU A 559 7.88 40.12 21.81
N MET A 560 7.79 40.35 23.15
CA MET A 560 7.49 39.32 24.17
C MET A 560 8.52 38.15 24.23
N SER A 561 9.64 38.23 23.53
CA SER A 561 10.69 37.20 23.55
C SER A 561 11.45 37.19 24.89
N ASN A 562 12.06 36.03 25.21
CA ASN A 562 12.90 35.89 26.40
C ASN A 562 14.38 35.71 26.02
N LEU A 563 15.18 36.75 26.24
CA LEU A 563 16.61 36.82 25.98
C LEU A 563 17.42 36.81 27.28
N THR A 564 16.89 36.28 28.38
CA THR A 564 17.61 36.26 29.66
C THR A 564 18.99 35.66 29.50
N MET A 565 20.05 36.40 29.91
CA MET A 565 21.45 36.01 29.81
C MET A 565 21.95 35.78 28.37
N ALA A 566 21.22 36.20 27.34
CA ALA A 566 21.69 36.09 25.97
C ALA A 566 22.84 37.07 25.69
N ASN A 567 23.67 36.74 24.70
CA ASN A 567 24.76 37.57 24.25
C ASN A 567 24.47 38.18 22.86
N LEU A 568 24.20 39.48 22.82
CA LEU A 568 23.97 40.28 21.63
C LEU A 568 25.11 41.33 21.39
N GLY A 569 26.28 41.05 21.94
CA GLY A 569 27.42 41.95 21.78
C GLY A 569 27.74 42.21 20.30
N GLU A 570 27.99 43.49 19.94
CA GLU A 570 28.31 43.93 18.58
C GLU A 570 27.19 43.63 17.53
N SER A 571 25.96 43.25 17.93
CA SER A 571 24.86 42.97 17.02
C SER A 571 24.21 44.24 16.45
N TYR A 572 23.50 44.10 15.32
CA TYR A 572 22.76 45.18 14.66
C TYR A 572 21.27 45.04 14.96
N LEU A 573 20.75 45.94 15.80
CA LEU A 573 19.35 45.97 16.28
C LEU A 573 18.60 47.22 15.80
N ILE A 574 19.00 47.80 14.66
CA ILE A 574 18.39 49.01 14.11
C ILE A 574 16.91 48.74 13.80
N SER A 575 16.01 49.58 14.35
CA SER A 575 14.55 49.48 14.19
C SER A 575 13.98 48.12 14.65
N THR A 576 14.64 47.37 15.49
CA THR A 576 14.20 46.11 16.05
C THR A 576 13.07 46.33 17.06
N ASN A 577 12.02 45.54 17.04
CA ASN A 577 10.96 45.54 18.04
C ASN A 577 11.27 44.56 19.19
N LEU A 578 11.65 45.08 20.34
CA LEU A 578 11.90 44.36 21.59
C LEU A 578 10.90 44.73 22.68
N SER A 579 9.73 45.26 22.30
CA SER A 579 8.70 45.65 23.27
C SER A 579 8.22 44.45 24.09
N ASN A 580 8.02 44.66 25.38
CA ASN A 580 7.64 43.63 26.35
C ASN A 580 8.61 42.42 26.43
N ALA A 581 9.83 42.50 25.87
CA ALA A 581 10.81 41.42 25.92
C ALA A 581 11.49 41.33 27.29
N THR A 582 11.92 40.13 27.67
CA THR A 582 12.74 39.88 28.87
C THR A 582 14.22 39.83 28.48
N LEU A 583 14.98 40.82 28.89
CA LEU A 583 16.40 41.04 28.55
C LEU A 583 17.30 41.01 29.81
N LYS A 584 16.90 40.27 30.87
CA LYS A 584 17.65 40.23 32.13
C LYS A 584 19.06 39.70 31.94
N ASN A 585 20.04 40.46 32.47
CA ASN A 585 21.46 40.14 32.38
C ASN A 585 21.94 39.88 30.93
N VAL A 586 21.32 40.50 29.95
CA VAL A 586 21.72 40.41 28.54
C VAL A 586 23.02 41.20 28.32
N ASP A 587 23.91 40.67 27.47
CA ASP A 587 25.07 41.43 26.96
C ASP A 587 24.72 42.10 25.64
N LEU A 588 24.56 43.41 25.66
CA LEU A 588 24.37 44.32 24.50
C LEU A 588 25.59 45.23 24.25
N SER A 589 26.76 44.86 24.78
CA SER A 589 27.95 45.67 24.64
C SER A 589 28.28 45.97 23.18
N LYS A 590 28.44 47.25 22.83
CA LYS A 590 28.69 47.71 21.47
C LYS A 590 27.60 47.39 20.44
N ALA A 591 26.41 46.96 20.86
CA ALA A 591 25.29 46.70 19.97
C ALA A 591 24.72 48.02 19.40
N ILE A 592 24.17 47.99 18.18
CA ILE A 592 23.58 49.15 17.51
C ILE A 592 22.07 49.07 17.60
N LEU A 593 21.48 49.82 18.54
CA LEU A 593 20.03 49.85 18.82
C LEU A 593 19.34 51.10 18.28
N THR A 594 19.92 51.76 17.27
CA THR A 594 19.31 52.96 16.69
C THR A 594 17.85 52.72 16.32
N ASP A 595 16.92 53.60 16.81
CA ASP A 595 15.48 53.52 16.58
C ASP A 595 14.83 52.20 17.03
N ALA A 596 15.46 51.40 17.89
CA ALA A 596 14.90 50.17 18.44
C ALA A 596 13.77 50.48 19.44
N ASN A 597 12.72 49.62 19.48
CA ASN A 597 11.63 49.72 20.40
C ASN A 597 11.85 48.79 21.61
N LEU A 598 12.20 49.32 22.76
CA LEU A 598 12.39 48.64 24.04
C LEU A 598 11.26 48.95 25.06
N ARG A 599 10.09 49.39 24.58
CA ARG A 599 8.99 49.73 25.48
C ARG A 599 8.60 48.56 26.38
N LYS A 600 8.51 48.89 27.71
CA LYS A 600 8.10 47.88 28.73
C LYS A 600 8.98 46.63 28.76
N SER A 601 10.14 46.63 28.20
CA SER A 601 11.10 45.53 28.29
C SER A 601 11.78 45.50 29.69
N ASP A 602 12.23 44.32 30.09
CA ASP A 602 12.98 44.14 31.35
C ASP A 602 14.46 43.89 31.01
N LEU A 603 15.28 44.94 31.13
CA LEU A 603 16.72 44.91 30.89
C LEU A 603 17.53 44.70 32.18
N SER A 604 16.86 44.45 33.33
CA SER A 604 17.57 44.45 34.63
C SER A 604 18.89 43.69 34.62
N GLY A 605 19.97 44.36 34.96
CA GLY A 605 21.35 43.85 34.95
C GLY A 605 22.00 43.78 33.56
N ALA A 606 21.42 44.40 32.54
CA ALA A 606 21.97 44.38 31.18
C ALA A 606 23.29 45.14 31.06
N LEU A 607 24.18 44.66 30.18
CA LEU A 607 25.43 45.28 29.84
C LEU A 607 25.28 46.02 28.50
N LEU A 608 25.31 47.37 28.53
CA LEU A 608 25.13 48.26 27.37
C LEU A 608 26.35 49.13 27.10
N GLN A 609 27.54 48.74 27.59
CA GLN A 609 28.74 49.54 27.42
C GLN A 609 29.07 49.74 25.93
N GLY A 610 29.17 51.00 25.52
CA GLY A 610 29.45 51.37 24.14
C GLY A 610 28.36 51.05 23.15
N ALA A 611 27.12 50.73 23.60
CA ALA A 611 25.98 50.54 22.73
C ALA A 611 25.48 51.86 22.12
N VAL A 612 24.99 51.83 20.88
CA VAL A 612 24.42 53.00 20.18
C VAL A 612 22.90 52.99 20.35
N LEU A 613 22.36 53.95 21.12
CA LEU A 613 20.95 54.02 21.54
C LEU A 613 20.23 55.27 20.96
N ARG A 614 20.69 55.77 19.83
CA ARG A 614 20.05 56.94 19.19
C ARG A 614 18.60 56.61 18.80
N GLY A 615 17.64 57.41 19.27
CA GLY A 615 16.22 57.23 18.95
C GLY A 615 15.56 56.00 19.57
N THR A 616 16.25 55.23 20.40
CA THR A 616 15.70 54.06 21.07
C THR A 616 14.55 54.44 22.00
N ASP A 617 13.41 53.78 21.92
CA ASP A 617 12.26 53.98 22.82
C ASP A 617 12.39 53.10 24.06
N LEU A 618 12.74 53.72 25.20
CA LEU A 618 12.85 53.08 26.51
C LEU A 618 11.61 53.27 27.40
N SER A 619 10.47 53.73 26.85
CA SER A 619 9.29 54.06 27.61
C SER A 619 8.77 52.86 28.43
N GLY A 620 8.78 53.03 29.76
CA GLY A 620 8.35 51.98 30.67
C GLY A 620 9.31 50.77 30.79
N ALA A 621 10.53 50.84 30.26
CA ALA A 621 11.52 49.79 30.41
C ALA A 621 12.06 49.72 31.85
N ASN A 622 12.47 48.54 32.30
CA ASN A 622 13.18 48.35 33.58
C ASN A 622 14.69 48.30 33.33
N LEU A 623 15.41 49.34 33.78
CA LEU A 623 16.86 49.51 33.63
C LEU A 623 17.61 49.25 34.98
N HIS A 624 17.01 48.52 35.92
CA HIS A 624 17.60 48.27 37.23
C HIS A 624 18.97 47.57 37.13
N GLY A 625 20.01 48.23 37.64
CA GLY A 625 21.35 47.67 37.66
C GLY A 625 22.08 47.60 36.31
N ASP A 626 21.52 48.25 35.28
CA ASP A 626 22.13 48.26 33.92
C ASP A 626 23.42 49.09 33.87
N ASP A 627 24.36 48.65 33.03
CA ASP A 627 25.59 49.38 32.76
C ASP A 627 25.54 50.05 31.37
N LEU A 628 25.24 51.34 31.36
CA LEU A 628 25.12 52.21 30.17
C LEU A 628 26.36 53.11 29.94
N ARG A 629 27.46 52.86 30.64
CA ARG A 629 28.68 53.66 30.47
C ARG A 629 29.23 53.56 29.08
N GLY A 630 29.56 54.72 28.50
CA GLY A 630 30.03 54.82 27.12
C GLY A 630 28.96 54.57 26.08
N ALA A 631 27.66 54.48 26.46
CA ALA A 631 26.55 54.36 25.51
C ALA A 631 26.39 55.66 24.69
N GLU A 632 26.25 55.50 23.36
CA GLU A 632 26.21 56.64 22.43
C GLU A 632 24.78 56.99 22.01
N GLY A 633 24.52 58.29 21.84
CA GLY A 633 23.26 58.81 21.31
C GLY A 633 22.08 58.73 22.26
N LEU A 634 22.28 58.44 23.54
CA LEU A 634 21.30 58.38 24.58
C LEU A 634 21.04 59.77 25.16
N THR A 635 19.79 60.10 25.41
CA THR A 635 19.37 61.39 25.99
C THR A 635 18.77 61.20 27.38
N ALA A 636 18.86 62.23 28.24
CA ALA A 636 18.20 62.18 29.55
C ALA A 636 16.67 61.96 29.46
N THR A 637 16.03 62.47 28.41
CA THR A 637 14.58 62.29 28.17
C THR A 637 14.25 60.82 27.92
N GLN A 638 15.08 60.09 27.14
CA GLN A 638 14.89 58.66 26.90
C GLN A 638 15.01 57.86 28.20
N ILE A 639 16.04 58.12 29.01
CA ILE A 639 16.27 57.43 30.29
C ILE A 639 15.12 57.73 31.27
N CYS A 640 14.70 58.99 31.39
CA CYS A 640 13.59 59.36 32.27
C CYS A 640 12.25 58.79 31.85
N SER A 641 12.10 58.27 30.64
CA SER A 641 10.88 57.57 30.20
C SER A 641 10.79 56.12 30.75
N ALA A 642 11.90 55.57 31.24
CA ALA A 642 11.97 54.22 31.83
C ALA A 642 11.23 54.12 33.17
N ALA A 643 10.72 52.93 33.49
CA ALA A 643 9.95 52.70 34.70
C ALA A 643 10.81 52.54 35.95
N ASN A 644 12.05 52.09 35.82
CA ASN A 644 12.96 51.80 36.93
C ASN A 644 14.41 52.08 36.53
N LEU A 645 15.05 52.95 37.31
CA LEU A 645 16.47 53.39 37.10
C LEU A 645 17.38 53.05 38.28
N ARG A 646 16.92 52.24 39.25
CA ARG A 646 17.72 51.92 40.45
C ARG A 646 19.00 51.22 40.04
N GLU A 647 20.12 51.70 40.60
CA GLU A 647 21.48 51.14 40.41
C GLU A 647 21.97 51.18 38.96
N THR A 648 21.30 51.93 38.07
CA THR A 648 21.74 52.12 36.70
C THR A 648 23.05 52.93 36.66
N GLN A 649 24.05 52.43 35.93
CA GLN A 649 25.35 53.08 35.78
C GLN A 649 25.37 53.90 34.50
N LEU A 650 25.64 55.22 34.64
CA LEU A 650 25.69 56.19 33.56
C LEU A 650 27.02 56.93 33.58
N ASP A 651 27.41 57.52 32.46
CA ASP A 651 28.49 58.51 32.41
C ASP A 651 28.12 59.75 33.23
N GLU A 652 29.08 60.41 33.90
CA GLU A 652 28.83 61.50 34.84
C GLU A 652 28.01 62.67 34.24
N ILE A 653 28.23 63.02 32.96
CA ILE A 653 27.48 64.07 32.28
C ILE A 653 26.02 63.70 32.15
N LEU A 654 25.74 62.53 31.61
CA LEU A 654 24.39 62.04 31.39
C LEU A 654 23.63 61.82 32.70
N LYS A 655 24.32 61.36 33.73
CA LYS A 655 23.81 61.16 35.08
C LYS A 655 23.30 62.46 35.65
N GLN A 656 24.09 63.56 35.54
CA GLN A 656 23.75 64.88 36.00
C GLN A 656 22.50 65.41 35.26
N ASP A 657 22.40 65.21 33.95
CA ASP A 657 21.26 65.59 33.15
C ASP A 657 19.98 64.82 33.54
N VAL A 658 20.08 63.51 33.82
CA VAL A 658 18.96 62.67 34.27
C VAL A 658 18.52 63.07 35.68
N GLU A 659 19.46 63.29 36.62
CA GLU A 659 19.15 63.77 37.98
C GLU A 659 18.43 65.13 37.96
N ASN A 660 18.81 66.01 37.04
CA ASN A 660 18.15 67.31 36.86
C ASN A 660 16.76 67.20 36.27
N LEU A 661 16.51 66.23 35.41
CA LEU A 661 15.23 66.07 34.67
C LEU A 661 14.19 65.24 35.43
N CYS A 662 14.55 64.15 36.06
CA CYS A 662 13.63 63.19 36.64
C CYS A 662 13.96 62.76 38.09
N GLY A 663 14.98 63.38 38.74
CA GLY A 663 15.34 63.15 40.14
C GLY A 663 16.41 62.06 40.35
N ASN A 664 16.80 61.89 41.64
CA ASN A 664 17.90 60.98 42.00
C ASN A 664 17.72 59.54 41.52
N ILE A 665 18.67 59.00 40.80
CA ILE A 665 18.80 57.58 40.46
C ILE A 665 19.25 56.82 41.74
N ARG A 666 18.29 56.29 42.52
CA ARG A 666 18.56 55.49 43.71
C ARG A 666 18.00 54.10 43.63
#